data_9591f6611328458403da45dec2e79955
#
_entry.id   9591f6611328458403da45dec2e79955
#
_cell.length_a   1.000
_cell.length_b   1.000
_cell.length_c   1.000
_cell.angle_alpha   90.00
_cell.angle_beta   90.00
_cell.angle_gamma   90.00
#
_symmetry.space_group_name_H-M   'P 1'
#
loop_
_entity.id
_entity.type
_entity.pdbx_description
1 polymer ?
#
loop_
_entity_poly.entity_id
_entity_poly.type
_entity_poly.pdbx_seq_one_letter_code
_entity_poly.pdbx_strand_id
1 'polypeptide(L)'
;MKIKINNKECKFQKGDTLIQIADRNGIHIPRFCYHDKLSIAANCRMCLVEQTGVNKPQPACSTPAMENQEYFTKSELAVKAQKNTMEFLLINHPLDCPVCDQGGMCELQDQALMHGRVKSRYEQEKRVVIDHNIGPLIKTNMTRCIHCTRCVRYGEEIAGIKEFGAIGRGESMEIRTYLTSAINSPMSGNMIDICPVGALNAAPSHMKGRTWELEEVKHISPHDCVGTNMNIHILDNSVFRVVPHENKKINEIWISDRDRFSYEAIDHSDRVKKPIAKINGRHIEVEWEQALDIIKKRMGEIDASKTSGFISANSTVEEQYLFQKWLRENNVNNVDHRVSQSNFEYYDEHLFPKIDIPIKDIENIKSILLIDSNITYDQPILSHRIRKAFLRDAKINSINTYSYKYNFDINNSLLINSNFLSETLIDVIEYLSSVVTVNDKTLKNFSIPENIKKNFKGLKNKKIIEISNDLLINDSLILLGSNLTNHPEFQLFKILTNIIAILTKSHKGYIGEKSNEPGAWLTGCLPSKNLSSENKNYSGLNVHESIIEKLELYIIYNLDLIDFYHYSELKKSLDNAKFVVGFQSFVTEEDKNYYDVILPLATTFESPGTFINIENEWQSFAQGCTPHYKSKEGWKILSKLRLMQGANIDSTIDYIDILNEVDSVTRNNKLFTKSKLDNLSVSKISSDSSLIRCGGKSSYHVDNVVRRAPSLNSVDPRKNFVSVNKKTLEQNNIDLSKNKVIVKQGGNTLLADLVIDENVSDDCVYIINSSKEHYDLGKQYQPIRIENV
;
A
#
# COMPACT_ATOMS: atom_id res chain seq x y z
N MET A 1 21.58 -17.39 -32.05
CA MET A 1 21.10 -18.73 -32.45
C MET A 1 19.74 -18.63 -33.11
N LYS A 2 19.39 -19.58 -33.99
CA LYS A 2 18.13 -19.56 -34.74
C LYS A 2 17.46 -20.91 -34.69
N ILE A 3 16.11 -20.94 -34.64
CA ILE A 3 15.26 -22.12 -34.80
C ILE A 3 14.13 -21.78 -35.77
N LYS A 4 13.42 -22.80 -36.25
CA LYS A 4 12.19 -22.62 -37.00
C LYS A 4 10.99 -23.09 -36.19
N ILE A 5 9.94 -22.25 -36.11
CA ILE A 5 8.65 -22.64 -35.55
C ILE A 5 7.58 -22.40 -36.62
N ASN A 6 6.87 -23.45 -37.03
CA ASN A 6 5.90 -23.43 -38.13
C ASN A 6 6.47 -22.76 -39.40
N ASN A 7 7.67 -23.16 -39.82
CA ASN A 7 8.43 -22.62 -40.98
C ASN A 7 8.91 -21.17 -40.79
N LYS A 8 8.60 -20.48 -39.70
CA LYS A 8 9.08 -19.12 -39.38
C LYS A 8 10.41 -19.20 -38.66
N GLU A 9 11.43 -18.52 -39.19
CA GLU A 9 12.73 -18.37 -38.53
C GLU A 9 12.63 -17.45 -37.31
N CYS A 10 13.04 -17.96 -36.15
CA CYS A 10 12.97 -17.25 -34.86
C CYS A 10 14.36 -17.16 -34.23
N LYS A 11 14.77 -15.98 -33.82
CA LYS A 11 16.02 -15.75 -33.06
C LYS A 11 15.80 -16.09 -31.59
N PHE A 12 16.80 -16.70 -30.95
CA PHE A 12 16.75 -17.00 -29.52
C PHE A 12 18.11 -16.84 -28.84
N GLN A 13 18.07 -16.78 -27.50
CA GLN A 13 19.26 -16.75 -26.65
C GLN A 13 19.42 -18.11 -25.97
N LYS A 14 20.66 -18.43 -25.54
CA LYS A 14 20.94 -19.65 -24.79
C LYS A 14 20.11 -19.69 -23.51
N GLY A 15 19.37 -20.77 -23.28
CA GLY A 15 18.51 -20.94 -22.12
C GLY A 15 17.02 -20.62 -22.37
N ASP A 16 16.68 -19.99 -23.48
CA ASP A 16 15.28 -19.79 -23.86
C ASP A 16 14.55 -21.12 -24.09
N THR A 17 13.33 -21.21 -23.60
CA THR A 17 12.42 -22.30 -23.91
C THR A 17 11.62 -22.03 -25.19
N LEU A 18 11.09 -23.09 -25.81
CA LEU A 18 10.30 -22.93 -27.02
C LEU A 18 9.09 -22.03 -26.87
N ILE A 19 8.43 -22.09 -25.70
CA ILE A 19 7.25 -21.28 -25.42
C ILE A 19 7.59 -19.79 -25.35
N GLN A 20 8.73 -19.43 -24.74
CA GLN A 20 9.21 -18.05 -24.66
C GLN A 20 9.56 -17.47 -26.02
N ILE A 21 10.15 -18.30 -26.89
CA ILE A 21 10.47 -17.88 -28.25
C ILE A 21 9.19 -17.72 -29.09
N ALA A 22 8.24 -18.64 -28.92
CA ALA A 22 6.95 -18.60 -29.61
C ALA A 22 6.18 -17.32 -29.23
N ASP A 23 6.11 -17.01 -27.95
CA ASP A 23 5.43 -15.79 -27.43
C ASP A 23 6.05 -14.51 -28.00
N ARG A 24 7.38 -14.39 -27.99
CA ARG A 24 8.09 -13.23 -28.58
C ARG A 24 7.86 -13.06 -30.07
N ASN A 25 7.49 -14.13 -30.76
CA ASN A 25 7.24 -14.14 -32.20
C ASN A 25 5.75 -14.14 -32.58
N GLY A 26 4.84 -14.01 -31.59
CA GLY A 26 3.39 -14.01 -31.79
C GLY A 26 2.82 -15.38 -32.19
N ILE A 27 3.50 -16.49 -31.86
CA ILE A 27 3.08 -17.85 -32.13
C ILE A 27 2.43 -18.41 -30.86
N HIS A 28 1.12 -18.54 -30.87
CA HIS A 28 0.39 -19.11 -29.74
C HIS A 28 0.61 -20.60 -29.59
N ILE A 29 1.02 -21.02 -28.38
CA ILE A 29 1.09 -22.44 -27.94
C ILE A 29 0.16 -22.56 -26.71
N PRO A 30 -0.84 -23.49 -26.75
CA PRO A 30 -1.79 -23.63 -25.64
C PRO A 30 -1.09 -24.09 -24.36
N ARG A 31 -1.55 -23.59 -23.19
CA ARG A 31 -0.91 -23.86 -21.91
C ARG A 31 -1.86 -23.63 -20.75
N PHE A 32 -1.58 -24.26 -19.59
CA PHE A 32 -2.24 -23.95 -18.30
C PHE A 32 -1.25 -23.77 -17.16
N CYS A 33 -0.32 -24.71 -16.95
CA CYS A 33 0.60 -24.60 -15.81
C CYS A 33 1.68 -23.54 -16.01
N TYR A 34 2.11 -23.26 -17.23
CA TYR A 34 3.11 -22.25 -17.52
C TYR A 34 2.53 -20.84 -17.32
N HIS A 35 3.31 -20.00 -16.67
CA HIS A 35 3.10 -18.57 -16.54
C HIS A 35 4.45 -17.88 -16.57
N ASP A 36 4.58 -16.73 -17.26
CA ASP A 36 5.85 -16.03 -17.48
C ASP A 36 6.50 -15.51 -16.19
N LYS A 37 5.71 -15.29 -15.14
CA LYS A 37 6.15 -14.81 -13.81
C LYS A 37 6.42 -15.93 -12.82
N LEU A 38 6.25 -17.20 -13.16
CA LEU A 38 6.42 -18.34 -12.28
C LEU A 38 7.39 -19.36 -12.85
N SER A 39 7.99 -20.16 -11.97
CA SER A 39 8.83 -21.30 -12.36
C SER A 39 8.08 -22.30 -13.25
N ILE A 40 8.81 -23.09 -14.02
CA ILE A 40 8.23 -24.04 -14.97
C ILE A 40 7.83 -25.33 -14.25
N ALA A 41 6.54 -25.61 -14.16
CA ALA A 41 6.04 -26.86 -13.57
C ALA A 41 5.99 -28.02 -14.56
N ALA A 42 5.78 -27.78 -15.85
CA ALA A 42 5.68 -28.76 -16.93
C ALA A 42 4.69 -29.92 -16.68
N ASN A 43 3.65 -29.72 -15.85
CA ASN A 43 2.74 -30.77 -15.38
C ASN A 43 1.45 -30.93 -16.23
N CYS A 44 0.90 -29.84 -16.78
CA CYS A 44 -0.37 -29.91 -17.53
C CYS A 44 -0.26 -30.55 -18.91
N ARG A 45 0.90 -30.54 -19.53
CA ARG A 45 1.19 -31.10 -20.87
C ARG A 45 0.35 -30.54 -22.03
N MET A 46 -0.30 -29.41 -21.84
CA MET A 46 -1.09 -28.79 -22.91
C MET A 46 -0.21 -28.17 -24.00
N CYS A 47 1.02 -27.76 -23.69
CA CYS A 47 1.95 -27.11 -24.61
C CYS A 47 2.78 -28.08 -25.46
N LEU A 48 2.27 -29.29 -25.73
CA LEU A 48 2.97 -30.28 -26.55
C LEU A 48 3.05 -29.85 -28.04
N VAL A 49 4.26 -29.89 -28.58
CA VAL A 49 4.60 -29.57 -29.98
C VAL A 49 5.41 -30.69 -30.60
N GLU A 50 5.43 -30.78 -31.92
CA GLU A 50 6.29 -31.72 -32.66
C GLU A 50 7.67 -31.09 -32.88
N GLN A 51 8.71 -31.89 -32.72
CA GLN A 51 10.08 -31.56 -33.08
C GLN A 51 10.54 -32.49 -34.22
N THR A 52 11.10 -31.95 -35.28
CA THR A 52 11.62 -32.74 -36.40
C THR A 52 12.66 -33.77 -35.94
N GLY A 53 12.48 -35.03 -36.36
CA GLY A 53 13.37 -36.13 -36.00
C GLY A 53 13.10 -36.72 -34.58
N VAL A 54 12.05 -36.30 -33.89
CA VAL A 54 11.67 -36.84 -32.58
C VAL A 54 10.26 -37.41 -32.61
N ASN A 55 10.13 -38.70 -32.34
CA ASN A 55 8.85 -39.43 -32.47
C ASN A 55 7.82 -39.08 -31.36
N LYS A 56 8.25 -38.41 -30.30
CA LYS A 56 7.37 -38.03 -29.17
C LYS A 56 7.17 -36.50 -29.11
N PRO A 57 5.94 -36.03 -28.90
CA PRO A 57 5.72 -34.59 -28.75
C PRO A 57 6.47 -34.04 -27.53
N GLN A 58 7.02 -32.82 -27.67
CA GLN A 58 7.84 -32.13 -26.67
C GLN A 58 7.05 -31.04 -25.94
N PRO A 59 7.19 -30.88 -24.61
CA PRO A 59 6.53 -29.84 -23.88
C PRO A 59 7.25 -28.50 -24.10
N ALA A 60 6.67 -27.60 -24.86
CA ALA A 60 7.30 -26.32 -25.24
C ALA A 60 7.73 -25.44 -24.06
N CYS A 61 7.02 -25.52 -22.91
CA CYS A 61 7.35 -24.73 -21.73
C CYS A 61 8.67 -25.14 -21.05
N SER A 62 9.10 -26.40 -21.18
CA SER A 62 10.30 -26.91 -20.50
C SER A 62 11.38 -27.41 -21.48
N THR A 63 11.13 -27.37 -22.77
CA THR A 63 12.11 -27.77 -23.78
C THR A 63 13.00 -26.57 -24.11
N PRO A 64 14.33 -26.62 -23.80
CA PRO A 64 15.28 -25.62 -24.24
C PRO A 64 15.42 -25.63 -25.77
N ALA A 65 15.51 -24.45 -26.35
CA ALA A 65 15.73 -24.34 -27.80
C ALA A 65 17.17 -24.75 -28.16
N MET A 66 17.28 -25.53 -29.21
CA MET A 66 18.56 -25.95 -29.81
C MET A 66 18.67 -25.43 -31.24
N GLU A 67 19.87 -24.94 -31.61
CA GLU A 67 20.11 -24.30 -32.89
C GLU A 67 19.81 -25.24 -34.06
N ASN A 68 19.26 -24.66 -35.12
CA ASN A 68 18.88 -25.37 -36.37
C ASN A 68 17.78 -26.45 -36.23
N GLN A 69 17.09 -26.49 -35.09
CA GLN A 69 15.92 -27.36 -34.91
C GLN A 69 14.65 -26.71 -35.47
N GLU A 70 13.72 -27.56 -35.85
CA GLU A 70 12.42 -27.17 -36.39
C GLU A 70 11.29 -27.79 -35.61
N TYR A 71 10.32 -26.94 -35.25
CA TYR A 71 9.20 -27.29 -34.39
C TYR A 71 7.86 -26.92 -35.06
N PHE A 72 6.84 -27.75 -34.83
CA PHE A 72 5.50 -27.55 -35.37
C PHE A 72 4.47 -27.56 -34.26
N THR A 73 3.70 -26.49 -34.15
CA THR A 73 2.66 -26.34 -33.14
C THR A 73 1.28 -26.82 -33.61
N LYS A 74 1.13 -27.00 -34.92
CA LYS A 74 -0.12 -27.38 -35.60
C LYS A 74 -0.01 -28.65 -36.47
N SER A 75 1.02 -29.46 -36.31
CA SER A 75 1.13 -30.74 -36.97
C SER A 75 0.09 -31.74 -36.45
N GLU A 76 -0.17 -32.79 -37.16
CA GLU A 76 -1.09 -33.85 -36.75
C GLU A 76 -0.72 -34.46 -35.40
N LEU A 77 0.56 -34.67 -35.13
CA LEU A 77 1.08 -35.17 -33.87
C LEU A 77 0.82 -34.18 -32.73
N ALA A 78 1.10 -32.88 -32.91
CA ALA A 78 0.88 -31.86 -31.92
C ALA A 78 -0.62 -31.68 -31.62
N VAL A 79 -1.46 -31.57 -32.65
CA VAL A 79 -2.91 -31.40 -32.48
C VAL A 79 -3.53 -32.62 -31.79
N LYS A 80 -3.12 -33.84 -32.14
CA LYS A 80 -3.60 -35.06 -31.48
C LYS A 80 -3.20 -35.08 -30.01
N ALA A 81 -1.96 -34.72 -29.70
CA ALA A 81 -1.47 -34.65 -28.33
C ALA A 81 -2.24 -33.62 -27.51
N GLN A 82 -2.46 -32.41 -28.05
CA GLN A 82 -3.23 -31.32 -27.38
C GLN A 82 -4.69 -31.73 -27.13
N LYS A 83 -5.35 -32.38 -28.14
CA LYS A 83 -6.72 -32.90 -27.98
C LYS A 83 -6.82 -33.95 -26.89
N ASN A 84 -5.86 -34.85 -26.80
CA ASN A 84 -5.84 -35.89 -25.77
C ASN A 84 -5.61 -35.28 -24.36
N THR A 85 -4.72 -34.30 -24.25
CA THR A 85 -4.48 -33.60 -23.01
C THR A 85 -5.72 -32.83 -22.56
N MET A 86 -6.39 -32.13 -23.48
CA MET A 86 -7.63 -31.41 -23.18
C MET A 86 -8.73 -32.36 -22.69
N GLU A 87 -8.91 -33.51 -23.37
CA GLU A 87 -9.86 -34.52 -22.94
C GLU A 87 -9.55 -35.03 -21.53
N PHE A 88 -8.28 -35.29 -21.22
CA PHE A 88 -7.84 -35.66 -19.86
C PHE A 88 -8.16 -34.61 -18.81
N LEU A 89 -7.91 -33.33 -19.07
CA LEU A 89 -8.23 -32.24 -18.15
C LEU A 89 -9.73 -32.09 -17.92
N LEU A 90 -10.56 -32.43 -18.91
CA LEU A 90 -12.02 -32.31 -18.83
C LEU A 90 -12.70 -33.53 -18.18
N ILE A 91 -12.00 -34.66 -18.00
CA ILE A 91 -12.59 -35.89 -17.43
C ILE A 91 -13.32 -35.58 -16.11
N ASN A 92 -12.67 -34.97 -15.16
CA ASN A 92 -13.22 -34.65 -13.86
C ASN A 92 -13.72 -33.20 -13.73
N HIS A 93 -13.55 -32.38 -14.75
CA HIS A 93 -14.01 -30.98 -14.68
C HIS A 93 -15.56 -30.93 -14.72
N PRO A 94 -16.24 -30.24 -13.76
CA PRO A 94 -17.69 -30.20 -13.69
C PRO A 94 -18.28 -29.37 -14.83
N LEU A 95 -19.56 -29.63 -15.17
CA LEU A 95 -20.31 -28.87 -16.17
C LEU A 95 -20.92 -27.57 -15.58
N ASP A 96 -20.13 -26.83 -14.86
CA ASP A 96 -20.54 -25.67 -14.07
C ASP A 96 -20.46 -24.34 -14.82
N CYS A 97 -20.07 -24.29 -16.10
CA CYS A 97 -19.87 -23.01 -16.80
C CYS A 97 -21.03 -22.01 -16.65
N PRO A 98 -22.30 -22.43 -16.66
CA PRO A 98 -23.43 -21.51 -16.46
C PRO A 98 -23.52 -20.88 -15.07
N VAL A 99 -22.91 -21.50 -14.04
CA VAL A 99 -22.88 -21.02 -12.65
C VAL A 99 -21.47 -20.75 -12.14
N CYS A 100 -20.46 -20.77 -13.03
CA CYS A 100 -19.07 -20.53 -12.68
C CYS A 100 -18.72 -19.06 -12.89
N ASP A 101 -18.16 -18.37 -11.90
CA ASP A 101 -17.77 -16.96 -12.00
C ASP A 101 -16.70 -16.70 -13.05
N GLN A 102 -15.90 -17.70 -13.39
CA GLN A 102 -14.89 -17.61 -14.44
C GLN A 102 -15.47 -17.74 -15.85
N GLY A 103 -16.76 -18.12 -15.99
CA GLY A 103 -17.42 -18.27 -17.29
C GLY A 103 -17.30 -17.01 -18.16
N GLY A 104 -16.79 -17.16 -19.40
CA GLY A 104 -16.51 -16.04 -20.32
C GLY A 104 -15.12 -15.44 -20.21
N MET A 105 -14.34 -15.75 -19.14
CA MET A 105 -12.92 -15.38 -18.99
C MET A 105 -12.08 -16.58 -18.52
N CYS A 106 -12.42 -17.79 -18.96
CA CYS A 106 -11.84 -19.03 -18.50
C CYS A 106 -10.86 -19.59 -19.53
N GLU A 107 -9.58 -19.67 -19.20
CA GLU A 107 -8.56 -20.24 -20.08
C GLU A 107 -8.91 -21.69 -20.49
N LEU A 108 -9.50 -22.48 -19.57
CA LEU A 108 -9.91 -23.85 -19.88
C LEU A 108 -11.05 -23.90 -20.90
N GLN A 109 -12.02 -23.00 -20.79
CA GLN A 109 -13.16 -22.90 -21.73
C GLN A 109 -12.67 -22.52 -23.11
N ASP A 110 -11.84 -21.50 -23.24
CA ASP A 110 -11.30 -21.03 -24.51
C ASP A 110 -10.44 -22.09 -25.20
N GLN A 111 -9.57 -22.74 -24.43
CA GLN A 111 -8.72 -23.78 -24.97
C GLN A 111 -9.48 -25.09 -25.28
N ALA A 112 -10.57 -25.38 -24.56
CA ALA A 112 -11.45 -26.50 -24.89
C ALA A 112 -12.16 -26.28 -26.22
N LEU A 113 -12.59 -25.07 -26.53
CA LEU A 113 -13.17 -24.71 -27.83
C LEU A 113 -12.15 -24.80 -28.96
N MET A 114 -10.92 -24.33 -28.76
CA MET A 114 -9.88 -24.28 -29.80
C MET A 114 -9.20 -25.63 -30.04
N HIS A 115 -8.97 -26.41 -28.99
CA HIS A 115 -8.11 -27.60 -29.01
C HIS A 115 -8.80 -28.87 -28.51
N GLY A 116 -10.05 -28.79 -28.05
CA GLY A 116 -10.79 -29.92 -27.51
C GLY A 116 -11.51 -30.77 -28.56
N ARG A 117 -12.30 -31.69 -28.07
CA ARG A 117 -13.25 -32.51 -28.86
C ARG A 117 -14.67 -31.97 -28.67
N VAL A 118 -15.50 -32.13 -29.69
CA VAL A 118 -16.92 -31.68 -29.65
C VAL A 118 -17.78 -32.52 -28.69
N LYS A 119 -17.43 -33.80 -28.49
CA LYS A 119 -18.19 -34.72 -27.63
C LYS A 119 -17.27 -35.39 -26.63
N SER A 120 -17.75 -35.52 -25.40
CA SER A 120 -17.09 -36.35 -24.38
C SER A 120 -17.29 -37.83 -24.69
N ARG A 121 -16.27 -38.64 -24.43
CA ARG A 121 -16.31 -40.12 -24.46
C ARG A 121 -16.30 -40.69 -23.05
N TYR A 122 -16.31 -39.85 -22.02
CA TYR A 122 -16.23 -40.24 -20.62
C TYR A 122 -17.65 -40.42 -20.06
N GLU A 123 -17.91 -41.62 -19.60
CA GLU A 123 -19.22 -42.06 -19.12
C GLU A 123 -19.27 -42.35 -17.62
N GLN A 124 -18.13 -42.23 -16.94
CA GLN A 124 -18.04 -42.45 -15.50
C GLN A 124 -18.43 -41.20 -14.71
N GLU A 125 -18.70 -41.35 -13.42
CA GLU A 125 -18.96 -40.23 -12.52
C GLU A 125 -17.72 -39.36 -12.36
N LYS A 126 -17.96 -38.03 -12.33
CA LYS A 126 -16.87 -37.05 -12.12
C LYS A 126 -16.56 -36.96 -10.64
N ARG A 127 -15.26 -36.75 -10.33
CA ARG A 127 -14.79 -36.55 -8.97
C ARG A 127 -15.37 -35.26 -8.38
N VAL A 128 -15.77 -35.31 -7.09
CA VAL A 128 -16.13 -34.14 -6.28
C VAL A 128 -15.05 -33.92 -5.23
N VAL A 129 -14.66 -32.67 -5.04
CA VAL A 129 -13.67 -32.24 -4.04
C VAL A 129 -14.35 -31.32 -3.03
N ILE A 130 -14.05 -31.51 -1.77
CA ILE A 130 -14.59 -30.67 -0.69
C ILE A 130 -13.93 -29.29 -0.76
N ASP A 131 -14.72 -28.24 -0.64
CA ASP A 131 -14.27 -26.86 -0.55
C ASP A 131 -13.80 -26.54 0.87
N HIS A 132 -12.51 -26.21 1.00
CA HIS A 132 -11.94 -25.80 2.27
C HIS A 132 -11.99 -24.27 2.40
N ASN A 133 -12.27 -23.79 3.60
CA ASN A 133 -12.17 -22.36 3.91
C ASN A 133 -10.69 -21.98 4.02
N ILE A 134 -10.24 -21.08 3.14
CA ILE A 134 -8.85 -20.56 3.10
C ILE A 134 -8.77 -19.08 3.51
N GLY A 135 -9.85 -18.54 4.04
CA GLY A 135 -9.95 -17.16 4.51
C GLY A 135 -11.16 -16.41 3.93
N PRO A 136 -11.40 -15.17 4.37
CA PRO A 136 -12.59 -14.41 3.99
C PRO A 136 -12.53 -13.80 2.59
N LEU A 137 -11.35 -13.68 1.98
CA LEU A 137 -11.15 -12.97 0.71
C LEU A 137 -11.37 -13.89 -0.50
N ILE A 138 -11.06 -15.18 -0.37
CA ILE A 138 -11.04 -16.13 -1.48
C ILE A 138 -12.07 -17.24 -1.24
N LYS A 139 -13.03 -17.36 -2.16
CA LYS A 139 -13.97 -18.46 -2.21
C LYS A 139 -13.40 -19.60 -3.06
N THR A 140 -13.39 -20.81 -2.50
CA THR A 140 -12.95 -22.02 -3.18
C THR A 140 -14.10 -22.77 -3.86
N ASN A 141 -13.84 -23.32 -5.04
CA ASN A 141 -14.68 -24.29 -5.75
C ASN A 141 -13.76 -25.38 -6.34
N MET A 142 -13.18 -26.19 -5.47
CA MET A 142 -12.00 -27.03 -5.79
C MET A 142 -12.31 -28.20 -6.72
N THR A 143 -13.55 -28.60 -6.91
CA THR A 143 -13.97 -29.55 -7.95
C THR A 143 -13.59 -29.06 -9.34
N ARG A 144 -13.49 -27.73 -9.57
CA ARG A 144 -13.09 -27.11 -10.85
C ARG A 144 -11.57 -27.06 -11.06
N CYS A 145 -10.79 -27.40 -10.03
CA CYS A 145 -9.32 -27.33 -10.08
C CYS A 145 -8.73 -28.31 -11.09
N ILE A 146 -7.86 -27.83 -11.98
CA ILE A 146 -7.15 -28.65 -12.99
C ILE A 146 -5.72 -28.99 -12.56
N HIS A 147 -5.36 -28.80 -11.30
CA HIS A 147 -4.05 -29.10 -10.71
C HIS A 147 -2.85 -28.45 -11.43
N CYS A 148 -3.02 -27.27 -12.00
CA CYS A 148 -1.96 -26.56 -12.71
C CYS A 148 -0.85 -26.03 -11.79
N THR A 149 -1.09 -25.99 -10.48
CA THR A 149 -0.17 -25.52 -9.43
C THR A 149 0.27 -24.05 -9.54
N ARG A 150 -0.37 -23.23 -10.39
CA ARG A 150 -0.03 -21.79 -10.47
C ARG A 150 -0.17 -21.11 -9.13
N CYS A 151 -1.27 -21.33 -8.40
CA CYS A 151 -1.54 -20.73 -7.10
C CYS A 151 -0.52 -21.16 -6.02
N VAL A 152 -0.08 -22.42 -6.04
CA VAL A 152 0.95 -22.93 -5.11
C VAL A 152 2.28 -22.24 -5.37
N ARG A 153 2.73 -22.21 -6.63
CA ARG A 153 3.99 -21.53 -7.01
C ARG A 153 3.92 -20.03 -6.79
N TYR A 154 2.78 -19.40 -7.06
CA TYR A 154 2.56 -18.00 -6.72
C TYR A 154 2.76 -17.77 -5.20
N GLY A 155 2.12 -18.60 -4.39
CA GLY A 155 2.28 -18.53 -2.93
C GLY A 155 3.74 -18.61 -2.51
N GLU A 156 4.45 -19.61 -2.98
CA GLU A 156 5.84 -19.86 -2.62
C GLU A 156 6.82 -18.82 -3.19
N GLU A 157 6.71 -18.49 -4.48
CA GLU A 157 7.70 -17.69 -5.20
C GLU A 157 7.47 -16.18 -5.05
N ILE A 158 6.20 -15.74 -5.09
CA ILE A 158 5.83 -14.32 -5.12
C ILE A 158 5.39 -13.84 -3.74
N ALA A 159 4.36 -14.46 -3.15
CA ALA A 159 3.75 -14.01 -1.92
C ALA A 159 4.49 -14.46 -0.64
N GLY A 160 5.40 -15.44 -0.73
CA GLY A 160 6.11 -16.00 0.43
C GLY A 160 5.23 -16.87 1.32
N ILE A 161 4.13 -17.40 0.80
CA ILE A 161 3.18 -18.28 1.51
C ILE A 161 3.64 -19.71 1.36
N LYS A 162 3.90 -20.39 2.48
CA LYS A 162 4.31 -21.80 2.50
C LYS A 162 3.19 -22.75 2.92
N GLU A 163 2.10 -22.21 3.42
CA GLU A 163 0.99 -22.98 4.01
C GLU A 163 0.03 -23.56 2.98
N PHE A 164 0.10 -23.14 1.71
CA PHE A 164 -0.77 -23.57 0.62
C PHE A 164 -0.03 -24.46 -0.37
N GLY A 165 -0.56 -25.64 -0.62
CA GLY A 165 0.15 -26.59 -1.45
C GLY A 165 -0.70 -27.77 -1.95
N ALA A 166 -0.05 -28.72 -2.61
CA ALA A 166 -0.66 -29.96 -3.09
C ALA A 166 -0.54 -31.05 -2.04
N ILE A 167 -1.65 -31.60 -1.60
CA ILE A 167 -1.75 -32.67 -0.60
C ILE A 167 -2.29 -33.93 -1.28
N GLY A 168 -1.77 -35.10 -0.91
CA GLY A 168 -2.12 -36.37 -1.55
C GLY A 168 -1.40 -36.58 -2.90
N ARG A 169 -1.85 -37.57 -3.65
CA ARG A 169 -1.29 -37.91 -4.96
C ARG A 169 -2.34 -38.56 -5.88
N GLY A 170 -2.07 -38.55 -7.19
CA GLY A 170 -2.96 -39.13 -8.20
C GLY A 170 -4.36 -38.52 -8.15
N GLU A 171 -5.39 -39.32 -8.14
CA GLU A 171 -6.79 -38.86 -8.07
C GLU A 171 -7.17 -38.24 -6.74
N SER A 172 -6.44 -38.53 -5.68
CA SER A 172 -6.66 -37.97 -4.33
C SER A 172 -5.85 -36.69 -4.10
N MET A 173 -5.20 -36.13 -5.12
CA MET A 173 -4.46 -34.87 -4.97
C MET A 173 -5.43 -33.71 -4.85
N GLU A 174 -5.21 -32.86 -3.83
CA GLU A 174 -5.98 -31.63 -3.56
C GLU A 174 -5.05 -30.44 -3.38
N ILE A 175 -5.49 -29.29 -3.83
CA ILE A 175 -4.79 -28.03 -3.59
C ILE A 175 -5.51 -27.35 -2.43
N ARG A 176 -4.82 -27.21 -1.28
CA ARG A 176 -5.38 -26.60 -0.07
C ARG A 176 -4.29 -26.16 0.91
N THR A 177 -4.66 -25.53 2.01
CA THR A 177 -3.75 -25.26 3.12
C THR A 177 -3.37 -26.55 3.86
N TYR A 178 -2.12 -26.67 4.31
CA TYR A 178 -1.67 -27.84 5.08
C TYR A 178 -2.32 -27.89 6.46
N LEU A 179 -2.52 -26.75 7.08
CA LEU A 179 -3.32 -26.58 8.29
C LEU A 179 -4.65 -25.94 7.90
N THR A 180 -5.69 -26.14 8.71
CA THR A 180 -7.00 -25.49 8.54
C THR A 180 -6.95 -24.01 8.93
N SER A 181 -5.98 -23.27 8.37
CA SER A 181 -5.76 -21.85 8.65
C SER A 181 -6.04 -21.03 7.40
N ALA A 182 -6.48 -19.78 7.61
CA ALA A 182 -6.60 -18.81 6.53
C ALA A 182 -5.20 -18.48 5.94
N ILE A 183 -5.18 -18.19 4.65
CA ILE A 183 -3.99 -17.66 3.98
C ILE A 183 -3.74 -16.25 4.53
N ASN A 184 -2.56 -16.05 5.11
CA ASN A 184 -2.18 -14.77 5.69
C ASN A 184 -1.09 -14.10 4.86
N SER A 185 -1.50 -13.40 3.81
CA SER A 185 -0.61 -12.58 2.99
C SER A 185 -1.39 -11.38 2.46
N PRO A 186 -0.81 -10.17 2.45
CA PRO A 186 -1.46 -8.97 1.92
C PRO A 186 -1.59 -8.97 0.38
N MET A 187 -1.18 -10.05 -0.28
CA MET A 187 -1.28 -10.25 -1.73
C MET A 187 -2.05 -11.53 -2.08
N SER A 188 -2.79 -12.12 -1.13
CA SER A 188 -3.45 -13.42 -1.31
C SER A 188 -4.43 -13.43 -2.48
N GLY A 189 -5.13 -12.33 -2.74
CA GLY A 189 -6.12 -12.19 -3.80
C GLY A 189 -5.60 -12.40 -5.23
N ASN A 190 -4.29 -12.26 -5.46
CA ASN A 190 -3.72 -12.54 -6.79
C ASN A 190 -3.79 -14.05 -7.18
N MET A 191 -4.04 -14.93 -6.21
CA MET A 191 -4.34 -16.34 -6.51
C MET A 191 -5.60 -16.50 -7.35
N ILE A 192 -6.53 -15.54 -7.29
CA ILE A 192 -7.78 -15.52 -8.07
C ILE A 192 -7.44 -15.33 -9.55
N ASP A 193 -6.64 -14.30 -9.86
CA ASP A 193 -6.32 -13.95 -11.26
C ASP A 193 -5.41 -14.98 -11.93
N ILE A 194 -4.49 -15.56 -11.16
CA ILE A 194 -3.53 -16.53 -11.71
C ILE A 194 -4.16 -17.92 -11.91
N CYS A 195 -5.31 -18.17 -11.31
CA CYS A 195 -6.04 -19.41 -11.49
C CYS A 195 -6.70 -19.46 -12.89
N PRO A 196 -6.34 -20.43 -13.75
CA PRO A 196 -6.86 -20.48 -15.12
C PRO A 196 -8.30 -20.93 -15.22
N VAL A 197 -8.92 -21.28 -14.09
CA VAL A 197 -10.29 -21.80 -13.98
C VAL A 197 -11.00 -21.21 -12.77
N GLY A 198 -12.31 -21.35 -12.67
CA GLY A 198 -13.11 -20.85 -11.56
C GLY A 198 -12.99 -21.67 -10.26
N ALA A 199 -11.80 -22.13 -9.91
CA ALA A 199 -11.55 -22.86 -8.67
C ALA A 199 -11.28 -21.91 -7.48
N LEU A 200 -10.71 -20.74 -7.76
CA LEU A 200 -10.48 -19.67 -6.78
C LEU A 200 -11.18 -18.39 -7.27
N ASN A 201 -12.08 -17.85 -6.49
CA ASN A 201 -12.92 -16.71 -6.85
C ASN A 201 -12.86 -15.63 -5.75
N ALA A 202 -13.11 -14.37 -6.10
CA ALA A 202 -13.24 -13.30 -5.12
C ALA A 202 -14.53 -13.50 -4.29
N ALA A 203 -14.40 -13.62 -2.97
CA ALA A 203 -15.55 -13.88 -2.10
C ALA A 203 -16.61 -12.76 -2.18
N PRO A 204 -16.27 -11.45 -2.19
CA PRO A 204 -17.27 -10.38 -2.21
C PRO A 204 -18.11 -10.31 -3.48
N SER A 205 -17.54 -10.67 -4.64
CA SER A 205 -18.24 -10.63 -5.94
C SER A 205 -18.75 -12.00 -6.40
N HIS A 206 -18.62 -13.06 -5.57
CA HIS A 206 -18.98 -14.41 -5.94
C HIS A 206 -20.47 -14.53 -6.33
N MET A 207 -20.73 -15.05 -7.54
CA MET A 207 -22.06 -15.24 -8.14
C MET A 207 -22.93 -13.98 -8.30
N LYS A 208 -22.33 -12.79 -8.31
CA LYS A 208 -23.09 -11.53 -8.42
C LYS A 208 -23.24 -10.99 -9.84
N GLY A 209 -22.45 -11.42 -10.81
CA GLY A 209 -22.51 -10.94 -12.19
C GLY A 209 -21.70 -11.79 -13.16
N ARG A 210 -21.78 -11.48 -14.44
CA ARG A 210 -21.08 -12.16 -15.53
C ARG A 210 -20.01 -11.26 -16.13
N THR A 211 -18.93 -11.85 -16.58
CA THR A 211 -17.76 -11.12 -17.09
C THR A 211 -18.05 -10.29 -18.33
N TRP A 212 -18.97 -10.70 -19.16
CA TRP A 212 -19.40 -9.97 -20.38
C TRP A 212 -20.35 -8.81 -20.11
N GLU A 213 -20.84 -8.67 -18.87
CA GLU A 213 -21.70 -7.56 -18.44
C GLU A 213 -20.86 -6.40 -17.86
N LEU A 214 -19.56 -6.64 -17.65
CA LEU A 214 -18.70 -5.71 -16.94
C LEU A 214 -18.05 -4.70 -17.89
N GLU A 215 -18.07 -3.45 -17.50
CA GLU A 215 -17.24 -2.40 -18.08
C GLU A 215 -15.90 -2.35 -17.34
N GLU A 216 -14.81 -2.04 -18.06
CA GLU A 216 -13.46 -1.98 -17.49
C GLU A 216 -12.91 -0.56 -17.58
N VAL A 217 -12.45 -0.01 -16.45
CA VAL A 217 -11.85 1.31 -16.34
C VAL A 217 -10.49 1.21 -15.65
N LYS A 218 -9.47 1.85 -16.25
CA LYS A 218 -8.11 1.93 -15.68
C LYS A 218 -8.10 2.87 -14.49
N HIS A 219 -7.43 2.43 -13.43
CA HIS A 219 -7.34 3.17 -12.19
C HIS A 219 -5.97 3.00 -11.52
N ILE A 220 -5.70 3.83 -10.51
CA ILE A 220 -4.48 3.78 -9.70
C ILE A 220 -4.87 3.56 -8.23
N SER A 221 -4.08 2.78 -7.50
CA SER A 221 -4.32 2.51 -6.08
C SER A 221 -4.39 3.81 -5.26
N PRO A 222 -5.44 4.01 -4.46
CA PRO A 222 -5.53 5.12 -3.52
C PRO A 222 -4.95 4.80 -2.14
N HIS A 223 -4.33 3.64 -1.93
CA HIS A 223 -4.04 3.11 -0.60
C HIS A 223 -2.55 3.05 -0.24
N ASP A 224 -1.67 3.21 -1.21
CA ASP A 224 -0.23 3.20 -1.00
C ASP A 224 0.52 4.20 -1.90
N CYS A 225 1.77 4.48 -1.52
CA CYS A 225 2.59 5.47 -2.21
C CYS A 225 3.24 4.97 -3.51
N VAL A 226 3.02 3.72 -3.89
CA VAL A 226 3.72 3.07 -5.02
C VAL A 226 3.11 3.46 -6.36
N GLY A 227 1.80 3.71 -6.38
CA GLY A 227 1.05 3.99 -7.60
C GLY A 227 0.72 2.74 -8.38
N THR A 228 0.29 1.70 -7.67
CA THR A 228 -0.12 0.42 -8.25
C THR A 228 -1.23 0.59 -9.29
N ASN A 229 -1.04 0.02 -10.49
CA ASN A 229 -1.99 0.09 -11.59
C ASN A 229 -3.00 -1.04 -11.48
N MET A 230 -4.28 -0.71 -11.62
CA MET A 230 -5.39 -1.65 -11.52
C MET A 230 -6.51 -1.30 -12.50
N ASN A 231 -7.40 -2.25 -12.77
CA ASN A 231 -8.64 -2.05 -13.50
C ASN A 231 -9.81 -2.23 -12.55
N ILE A 232 -10.77 -1.32 -12.65
CA ILE A 232 -12.05 -1.41 -11.97
C ILE A 232 -13.05 -2.02 -12.95
N HIS A 233 -13.70 -3.11 -12.56
CA HIS A 233 -14.81 -3.68 -13.28
C HIS A 233 -16.11 -3.15 -12.68
N ILE A 234 -17.00 -2.66 -13.54
CA ILE A 234 -18.24 -1.98 -13.18
C ILE A 234 -19.43 -2.77 -13.70
N LEU A 235 -20.45 -2.93 -12.88
CA LEU A 235 -21.74 -3.49 -13.21
C LEU A 235 -22.83 -2.54 -12.71
N ASP A 236 -23.75 -2.11 -13.58
CA ASP A 236 -24.87 -1.24 -13.21
C ASP A 236 -24.45 0.00 -12.39
N ASN A 237 -23.42 0.71 -12.86
CA ASN A 237 -22.84 1.88 -12.20
C ASN A 237 -22.29 1.62 -10.78
N SER A 238 -21.97 0.39 -10.43
CA SER A 238 -21.35 0.03 -9.14
C SER A 238 -20.06 -0.72 -9.38
N VAL A 239 -19.07 -0.54 -8.50
CA VAL A 239 -17.81 -1.31 -8.57
C VAL A 239 -18.09 -2.76 -8.24
N PHE A 240 -17.92 -3.63 -9.23
CA PHE A 240 -18.16 -5.06 -9.10
C PHE A 240 -16.94 -5.78 -8.49
N ARG A 241 -15.75 -5.49 -9.00
CA ARG A 241 -14.47 -6.00 -8.52
C ARG A 241 -13.31 -5.16 -9.04
N VAL A 242 -12.15 -5.32 -8.41
CA VAL A 242 -10.88 -4.72 -8.84
C VAL A 242 -9.91 -5.83 -9.21
N VAL A 243 -9.21 -5.67 -10.34
CA VAL A 243 -8.22 -6.62 -10.86
C VAL A 243 -6.93 -5.87 -11.21
N PRO A 244 -5.76 -6.56 -11.25
CA PRO A 244 -4.52 -5.89 -11.61
C PRO A 244 -4.53 -5.41 -13.08
N HIS A 245 -3.90 -4.25 -13.31
CA HIS A 245 -3.50 -3.80 -14.64
C HIS A 245 -1.99 -3.92 -14.79
N GLU A 246 -1.52 -4.51 -15.90
CA GLU A 246 -0.08 -4.72 -16.10
C GLU A 246 0.67 -3.39 -16.21
N ASN A 247 1.62 -3.18 -15.29
CA ASN A 247 2.64 -2.15 -15.39
C ASN A 247 4.01 -2.71 -14.98
N LYS A 248 4.85 -3.03 -15.98
CA LYS A 248 6.17 -3.64 -15.77
C LYS A 248 7.11 -2.79 -14.93
N LYS A 249 6.92 -1.46 -14.91
CA LYS A 249 7.75 -0.53 -14.13
C LYS A 249 7.40 -0.56 -12.64
N ILE A 250 6.14 -0.72 -12.29
CA ILE A 250 5.62 -0.58 -10.93
C ILE A 250 5.24 -1.95 -10.36
N ASN A 251 4.04 -2.42 -10.66
CA ASN A 251 3.42 -3.57 -10.01
C ASN A 251 3.47 -4.88 -10.82
N GLU A 252 4.08 -4.88 -12.01
CA GLU A 252 3.98 -6.01 -12.95
C GLU A 252 2.50 -6.34 -13.21
N ILE A 253 2.03 -7.47 -12.69
CA ILE A 253 0.63 -7.94 -12.79
C ILE A 253 0.01 -8.22 -11.41
N TRP A 254 0.55 -7.61 -10.35
CA TRP A 254 0.14 -7.87 -8.97
C TRP A 254 -0.50 -6.64 -8.35
N ILE A 255 -1.49 -6.85 -7.46
CA ILE A 255 -2.07 -5.82 -6.60
C ILE A 255 -2.16 -6.33 -5.16
N SER A 256 -2.27 -5.40 -4.21
CA SER A 256 -2.50 -5.76 -2.81
C SER A 256 -3.96 -6.18 -2.57
N ASP A 257 -4.20 -6.90 -1.48
CA ASP A 257 -5.57 -7.23 -1.08
C ASP A 257 -6.38 -5.97 -0.70
N ARG A 258 -5.71 -4.91 -0.20
CA ARG A 258 -6.33 -3.60 0.00
C ARG A 258 -6.88 -3.03 -1.29
N ASP A 259 -6.07 -3.01 -2.34
CA ASP A 259 -6.47 -2.50 -3.66
C ASP A 259 -7.65 -3.28 -4.22
N ARG A 260 -7.60 -4.60 -4.02
CA ARG A 260 -8.60 -5.52 -4.59
C ARG A 260 -9.97 -5.41 -3.94
N PHE A 261 -10.05 -5.21 -2.63
CA PHE A 261 -11.29 -5.38 -1.86
C PHE A 261 -11.81 -4.12 -1.17
N SER A 262 -11.07 -3.01 -1.20
CA SER A 262 -11.46 -1.75 -0.56
C SER A 262 -12.74 -1.13 -1.12
N TYR A 263 -13.09 -1.44 -2.36
CA TYR A 263 -14.31 -0.94 -3.01
C TYR A 263 -15.61 -1.26 -2.25
N GLU A 264 -15.60 -2.32 -1.42
CA GLU A 264 -16.76 -2.67 -0.57
C GLU A 264 -17.16 -1.53 0.37
N ALA A 265 -16.25 -0.58 0.65
CA ALA A 265 -16.55 0.57 1.48
C ALA A 265 -17.56 1.55 0.87
N ILE A 266 -17.75 1.57 -0.45
CA ILE A 266 -18.60 2.54 -1.14
C ILE A 266 -20.02 2.55 -0.56
N ASP A 267 -20.56 1.37 -0.21
CA ASP A 267 -21.91 1.19 0.34
C ASP A 267 -21.93 1.04 1.87
N HIS A 268 -20.84 1.37 2.56
CA HIS A 268 -20.79 1.27 4.02
C HIS A 268 -21.81 2.20 4.70
N SER A 269 -22.29 1.83 5.89
CA SER A 269 -23.28 2.62 6.67
C SER A 269 -22.83 4.04 7.00
N ASP A 270 -21.52 4.26 7.18
CA ASP A 270 -20.93 5.59 7.46
C ASP A 270 -20.91 6.51 6.24
N ARG A 271 -21.32 6.03 5.06
CA ARG A 271 -21.31 6.83 3.82
C ARG A 271 -22.16 8.08 3.97
N VAL A 272 -21.58 9.25 3.75
CA VAL A 272 -22.31 10.51 3.74
C VAL A 272 -23.11 10.60 2.44
N LYS A 273 -24.45 10.57 2.55
CA LYS A 273 -25.34 10.46 1.38
C LYS A 273 -25.82 11.79 0.84
N LYS A 274 -25.94 12.79 1.70
CA LYS A 274 -26.42 14.15 1.38
C LYS A 274 -25.66 15.17 2.20
N PRO A 275 -25.65 16.47 1.80
CA PRO A 275 -25.13 17.50 2.67
C PRO A 275 -25.90 17.55 3.98
N ILE A 276 -25.17 17.72 5.09
CA ILE A 276 -25.71 17.79 6.45
C ILE A 276 -25.28 19.12 7.05
N ALA A 277 -26.20 19.82 7.73
CA ALA A 277 -25.89 21.04 8.46
C ALA A 277 -26.47 20.97 9.88
N LYS A 278 -25.76 21.54 10.85
CA LYS A 278 -26.21 21.68 12.23
C LYS A 278 -27.01 22.94 12.37
N ILE A 279 -28.34 22.83 12.41
CA ILE A 279 -29.29 23.93 12.55
C ILE A 279 -30.01 23.78 13.89
N ASN A 280 -29.98 24.84 14.71
CA ASN A 280 -30.53 24.83 16.06
C ASN A 280 -30.05 23.63 16.94
N GLY A 281 -28.78 23.30 16.82
CA GLY A 281 -28.12 22.20 17.56
C GLY A 281 -28.44 20.78 17.06
N ARG A 282 -29.17 20.63 15.93
CA ARG A 282 -29.50 19.32 15.34
C ARG A 282 -28.92 19.20 13.95
N HIS A 283 -28.36 18.03 13.63
CA HIS A 283 -27.92 17.70 12.29
C HIS A 283 -29.12 17.36 11.41
N ILE A 284 -29.31 18.10 10.33
CA ILE A 284 -30.36 17.88 9.35
C ILE A 284 -29.77 17.81 7.94
N GLU A 285 -30.39 17.02 7.09
CA GLU A 285 -30.06 17.00 5.65
C GLU A 285 -30.51 18.32 5.02
N VAL A 286 -29.66 18.90 4.19
CA VAL A 286 -29.91 20.16 3.47
C VAL A 286 -29.56 20.02 1.99
N GLU A 287 -30.00 20.97 1.17
CA GLU A 287 -29.59 21.01 -0.25
C GLU A 287 -28.18 21.61 -0.37
N TRP A 288 -27.52 21.30 -1.50
CA TRP A 288 -26.13 21.72 -1.76
C TRP A 288 -25.93 23.24 -1.63
N GLU A 289 -26.85 24.04 -2.26
CA GLU A 289 -26.75 25.50 -2.22
C GLU A 289 -26.80 26.03 -0.80
N GLN A 290 -27.72 25.52 0.02
CA GLN A 290 -27.84 25.91 1.41
C GLN A 290 -26.56 25.60 2.22
N ALA A 291 -25.99 24.41 2.02
CA ALA A 291 -24.75 24.03 2.71
C ALA A 291 -23.56 24.92 2.32
N LEU A 292 -23.41 25.20 1.03
CA LEU A 292 -22.34 26.06 0.50
C LEU A 292 -22.52 27.52 0.93
N ASP A 293 -23.73 28.05 1.01
CA ASP A 293 -24.01 29.39 1.50
C ASP A 293 -23.67 29.56 2.99
N ILE A 294 -23.95 28.51 3.81
CA ILE A 294 -23.57 28.50 5.22
C ILE A 294 -22.05 28.59 5.36
N ILE A 295 -21.30 27.76 4.58
CA ILE A 295 -19.82 27.77 4.57
C ILE A 295 -19.30 29.15 4.16
N LYS A 296 -19.77 29.70 3.04
CA LYS A 296 -19.36 31.01 2.54
C LYS A 296 -19.58 32.11 3.58
N LYS A 297 -20.76 32.13 4.21
CA LYS A 297 -21.11 33.11 5.23
C LYS A 297 -20.18 33.02 6.43
N ARG A 298 -19.95 31.80 6.97
CA ARG A 298 -19.12 31.58 8.14
C ARG A 298 -17.65 31.89 7.90
N MET A 299 -17.12 31.56 6.73
CA MET A 299 -15.76 31.94 6.33
C MET A 299 -15.58 33.46 6.24
N GLY A 300 -16.62 34.20 5.87
CA GLY A 300 -16.58 35.66 5.84
C GLY A 300 -16.70 36.31 7.23
N GLU A 301 -17.23 35.60 8.24
CA GLU A 301 -17.42 36.09 9.62
C GLU A 301 -16.22 35.81 10.53
N ILE A 302 -15.39 34.82 10.22
CA ILE A 302 -14.25 34.38 11.08
C ILE A 302 -12.94 34.85 10.45
N ASP A 303 -12.03 35.31 11.31
CA ASP A 303 -10.70 35.76 10.91
C ASP A 303 -9.93 34.61 10.22
N ALA A 304 -9.35 34.90 9.06
CA ALA A 304 -8.56 33.94 8.30
C ALA A 304 -7.35 33.38 9.08
N SER A 305 -6.75 34.18 9.96
CA SER A 305 -5.65 33.74 10.85
C SER A 305 -6.09 32.69 11.89
N LYS A 306 -7.39 32.65 12.19
CA LYS A 306 -8.02 31.68 13.12
C LYS A 306 -8.72 30.54 12.40
N THR A 307 -8.45 30.38 11.13
CA THR A 307 -8.97 29.31 10.29
C THR A 307 -7.85 28.36 9.91
N SER A 308 -8.10 27.05 9.92
CA SER A 308 -7.17 26.04 9.43
C SER A 308 -7.86 25.02 8.51
N GLY A 309 -7.13 24.57 7.49
CA GLY A 309 -7.58 23.53 6.58
C GLY A 309 -6.64 22.33 6.54
N PHE A 310 -7.18 21.15 6.73
CA PHE A 310 -6.46 19.88 6.67
C PHE A 310 -7.00 19.00 5.55
N ILE A 311 -6.11 18.51 4.70
CA ILE A 311 -6.48 17.68 3.57
C ILE A 311 -5.75 16.33 3.59
N SER A 312 -6.45 15.28 3.19
CA SER A 312 -5.85 13.96 3.05
C SER A 312 -4.82 13.93 1.92
N ALA A 313 -3.68 13.33 2.18
CA ALA A 313 -2.71 13.04 1.14
C ALA A 313 -3.13 11.86 0.21
N ASN A 314 -4.31 11.27 0.41
CA ASN A 314 -4.96 10.37 -0.55
C ASN A 314 -5.90 11.10 -1.52
N SER A 315 -6.09 12.41 -1.36
CA SER A 315 -6.85 13.23 -2.32
C SER A 315 -6.06 13.41 -3.62
N THR A 316 -6.74 13.65 -4.72
CA THR A 316 -6.10 13.85 -6.02
C THR A 316 -5.28 15.14 -6.07
N VAL A 317 -4.34 15.23 -7.01
CA VAL A 317 -3.53 16.45 -7.24
C VAL A 317 -4.44 17.66 -7.47
N GLU A 318 -5.50 17.49 -8.25
CA GLU A 318 -6.48 18.51 -8.59
C GLU A 318 -7.21 19.02 -7.33
N GLU A 319 -7.65 18.11 -6.45
CA GLU A 319 -8.31 18.45 -5.20
C GLU A 319 -7.36 19.15 -4.23
N GLN A 320 -6.15 18.63 -4.07
CA GLN A 320 -5.11 19.22 -3.22
C GLN A 320 -4.77 20.65 -3.67
N TYR A 321 -4.59 20.84 -4.97
CA TYR A 321 -4.32 22.16 -5.54
C TYR A 321 -5.47 23.14 -5.33
N LEU A 322 -6.70 22.74 -5.67
CA LEU A 322 -7.87 23.60 -5.51
C LEU A 322 -8.15 23.91 -4.03
N PHE A 323 -7.94 22.95 -3.13
CA PHE A 323 -8.14 23.14 -1.70
C PHE A 323 -7.23 24.23 -1.14
N GLN A 324 -5.91 24.12 -1.36
CA GLN A 324 -4.99 25.13 -0.88
C GLN A 324 -5.22 26.48 -1.59
N LYS A 325 -5.56 26.48 -2.89
CA LYS A 325 -5.84 27.70 -3.65
C LYS A 325 -7.08 28.42 -3.12
N TRP A 326 -8.17 27.67 -2.86
CA TRP A 326 -9.39 28.20 -2.26
C TRP A 326 -9.14 28.85 -0.90
N LEU A 327 -8.39 28.17 -0.03
CA LEU A 327 -8.06 28.70 1.31
C LEU A 327 -7.19 29.96 1.22
N ARG A 328 -6.19 29.99 0.36
CA ARG A 328 -5.30 31.14 0.21
C ARG A 328 -5.97 32.33 -0.45
N GLU A 329 -6.88 32.11 -1.38
CA GLU A 329 -7.75 33.17 -1.94
C GLU A 329 -8.60 33.83 -0.85
N ASN A 330 -8.88 33.11 0.25
CA ASN A 330 -9.54 33.62 1.45
C ASN A 330 -8.54 34.06 2.55
N ASN A 331 -7.27 34.28 2.22
CA ASN A 331 -6.18 34.65 3.14
C ASN A 331 -5.91 33.64 4.26
N VAL A 332 -6.38 32.40 4.14
CA VAL A 332 -6.09 31.32 5.11
C VAL A 332 -4.74 30.68 4.74
N ASN A 333 -3.75 30.83 5.62
CA ASN A 333 -2.40 30.27 5.42
C ASN A 333 -2.15 28.97 6.19
N ASN A 334 -2.99 28.64 7.15
CA ASN A 334 -2.89 27.43 7.97
C ASN A 334 -3.45 26.23 7.17
N VAL A 335 -2.67 25.74 6.22
CA VAL A 335 -3.01 24.61 5.34
C VAL A 335 -1.97 23.54 5.47
N ASP A 336 -2.38 22.31 5.81
CA ASP A 336 -1.44 21.19 5.94
C ASP A 336 -2.08 19.85 5.60
N HIS A 337 -1.28 18.89 5.12
CA HIS A 337 -1.70 17.52 4.84
C HIS A 337 -1.05 16.49 5.78
N ARG A 338 -0.04 16.89 6.57
CA ARG A 338 0.81 16.00 7.37
C ARG A 338 0.17 15.66 8.73
N VAL A 339 -1.10 15.25 8.71
CA VAL A 339 -1.93 15.05 9.92
C VAL A 339 -1.42 13.94 10.84
N SER A 340 -0.72 12.95 10.31
CA SER A 340 -0.12 11.86 11.07
C SER A 340 1.28 12.18 11.62
N GLN A 341 1.90 13.26 11.19
CA GLN A 341 3.25 13.64 11.62
C GLN A 341 3.26 14.22 13.03
N SER A 342 4.26 13.82 13.83
CA SER A 342 4.41 14.24 15.23
C SER A 342 5.31 15.46 15.42
N ASN A 343 6.27 15.70 14.51
CA ASN A 343 7.29 16.76 14.63
C ASN A 343 7.39 17.56 13.34
N PHE A 344 7.55 18.91 13.48
CA PHE A 344 7.58 19.87 12.39
C PHE A 344 8.77 20.84 12.49
N GLU A 345 9.84 20.49 13.24
CA GLU A 345 10.98 21.39 13.50
C GLU A 345 11.78 21.79 12.27
N TYR A 346 11.80 20.93 11.23
CA TYR A 346 12.64 21.12 10.05
C TYR A 346 11.82 21.24 8.77
N TYR A 347 12.24 22.17 7.89
CA TYR A 347 11.75 22.31 6.54
C TYR A 347 12.93 22.18 5.57
N ASP A 348 13.06 21.02 4.91
CA ASP A 348 14.13 20.77 3.94
C ASP A 348 13.64 19.90 2.77
N GLU A 349 14.33 20.02 1.61
CA GLU A 349 14.14 19.15 0.44
C GLU A 349 14.31 17.66 0.77
N HIS A 350 15.14 17.33 1.77
CA HIS A 350 15.35 15.96 2.23
C HIS A 350 14.12 15.34 2.91
N LEU A 351 13.13 16.14 3.28
CA LEU A 351 11.87 15.68 3.88
C LEU A 351 10.83 15.28 2.82
N PHE A 352 11.06 15.63 1.54
CA PHE A 352 10.15 15.27 0.47
C PHE A 352 10.02 13.74 0.34
N PRO A 353 8.80 13.18 0.31
CA PRO A 353 8.59 11.74 0.21
C PRO A 353 8.93 11.26 -1.19
N LYS A 354 10.05 10.57 -1.33
CA LYS A 354 10.49 9.96 -2.60
C LYS A 354 11.40 8.77 -2.38
N ILE A 355 11.50 7.95 -3.39
CA ILE A 355 12.56 6.99 -3.61
C ILE A 355 13.43 7.48 -4.78
N ASP A 356 14.76 7.39 -4.67
CA ASP A 356 15.69 7.88 -5.69
C ASP A 356 16.24 6.77 -6.62
N ILE A 357 15.54 5.65 -6.66
CA ILE A 357 15.75 4.56 -7.61
C ILE A 357 14.40 4.14 -8.22
N PRO A 358 14.31 3.82 -9.51
CA PRO A 358 13.10 3.26 -10.09
C PRO A 358 12.65 1.97 -9.39
N ILE A 359 11.36 1.84 -9.11
CA ILE A 359 10.78 0.68 -8.40
C ILE A 359 11.15 -0.64 -9.10
N LYS A 360 11.13 -0.66 -10.44
CA LYS A 360 11.53 -1.83 -11.22
C LYS A 360 13.00 -2.25 -10.99
N ASP A 361 13.87 -1.30 -10.64
CA ASP A 361 15.32 -1.54 -10.51
C ASP A 361 15.70 -2.01 -9.10
N ILE A 362 14.79 -1.92 -8.12
CA ILE A 362 14.96 -2.47 -6.77
C ILE A 362 15.32 -3.96 -6.82
N GLU A 363 14.78 -4.70 -7.79
CA GLU A 363 15.07 -6.14 -7.95
C GLU A 363 16.53 -6.45 -8.32
N ASN A 364 17.35 -5.44 -8.65
CA ASN A 364 18.76 -5.58 -9.01
C ASN A 364 19.70 -5.11 -7.88
N ILE A 365 19.18 -4.53 -6.81
CA ILE A 365 19.93 -4.05 -5.65
C ILE A 365 20.61 -5.23 -4.95
N LYS A 366 21.83 -5.01 -4.44
CA LYS A 366 22.65 -6.03 -3.79
C LYS A 366 22.61 -6.00 -2.27
N SER A 367 22.27 -4.86 -1.69
CA SER A 367 22.12 -4.70 -0.24
C SER A 367 20.99 -3.73 0.09
N ILE A 368 20.11 -4.12 1.00
CA ILE A 368 18.96 -3.29 1.41
C ILE A 368 18.95 -3.19 2.93
N LEU A 369 18.82 -1.98 3.44
CA LEU A 369 18.58 -1.71 4.85
C LEU A 369 17.14 -1.21 5.05
N LEU A 370 16.36 -1.92 5.84
CA LEU A 370 15.02 -1.54 6.29
C LEU A 370 15.11 -0.93 7.68
N ILE A 371 14.61 0.29 7.87
CA ILE A 371 14.59 0.99 9.14
C ILE A 371 13.14 1.13 9.61
N ASP A 372 12.79 0.43 10.68
CA ASP A 372 11.46 0.32 11.30
C ASP A 372 10.32 0.20 10.26
N SER A 373 10.47 -0.79 9.38
CA SER A 373 9.61 -0.95 8.20
C SER A 373 8.94 -2.32 8.17
N ASN A 374 7.61 -2.33 8.26
CA ASN A 374 6.78 -3.52 8.02
C ASN A 374 6.43 -3.64 6.52
N ILE A 375 7.44 -3.56 5.66
CA ILE A 375 7.28 -3.41 4.20
C ILE A 375 6.35 -4.46 3.57
N THR A 376 6.30 -5.68 4.12
CA THR A 376 5.47 -6.76 3.57
C THR A 376 3.98 -6.44 3.64
N TYR A 377 3.55 -5.77 4.71
CA TYR A 377 2.15 -5.41 4.91
C TYR A 377 1.85 -3.97 4.51
N ASP A 378 2.79 -3.04 4.76
CA ASP A 378 2.58 -1.62 4.47
C ASP A 378 2.65 -1.35 2.96
N GLN A 379 3.61 -1.97 2.26
CA GLN A 379 3.86 -1.76 0.82
C GLN A 379 4.12 -3.11 0.11
N PRO A 380 3.08 -3.94 -0.08
CA PRO A 380 3.25 -5.30 -0.60
C PRO A 380 3.94 -5.37 -1.96
N ILE A 381 3.73 -4.39 -2.83
CA ILE A 381 4.36 -4.32 -4.17
C ILE A 381 5.87 -4.01 -4.06
N LEU A 382 6.27 -3.10 -3.16
CA LEU A 382 7.70 -2.88 -2.89
C LEU A 382 8.35 -4.12 -2.26
N SER A 383 7.65 -4.76 -1.32
CA SER A 383 8.10 -6.01 -0.71
C SER A 383 8.31 -7.11 -1.74
N HIS A 384 7.44 -7.22 -2.75
CA HIS A 384 7.62 -8.12 -3.87
C HIS A 384 8.91 -7.82 -4.65
N ARG A 385 9.22 -6.54 -4.95
CA ARG A 385 10.47 -6.16 -5.61
C ARG A 385 11.71 -6.50 -4.76
N ILE A 386 11.65 -6.26 -3.46
CA ILE A 386 12.72 -6.64 -2.51
C ILE A 386 12.89 -8.17 -2.47
N ARG A 387 11.78 -8.93 -2.45
CA ARG A 387 11.85 -10.39 -2.53
C ARG A 387 12.55 -10.87 -3.81
N LYS A 388 12.32 -10.23 -4.94
CA LYS A 388 13.04 -10.55 -6.19
C LYS A 388 14.53 -10.26 -6.07
N ALA A 389 14.92 -9.16 -5.40
CA ALA A 389 16.33 -8.90 -5.10
C ALA A 389 16.93 -9.99 -4.20
N PHE A 390 16.22 -10.38 -3.14
CA PHE A 390 16.62 -11.46 -2.23
C PHE A 390 16.82 -12.79 -2.98
N LEU A 391 15.92 -13.16 -3.89
CA LEU A 391 16.06 -14.36 -4.73
C LEU A 391 17.22 -14.29 -5.74
N ARG A 392 17.85 -13.10 -5.88
CA ARG A 392 19.08 -12.85 -6.65
C ARG A 392 20.29 -12.59 -5.73
N ASP A 393 20.25 -13.15 -4.52
CA ASP A 393 21.31 -13.10 -3.50
C ASP A 393 21.58 -11.72 -2.90
N ALA A 394 20.62 -10.79 -2.94
CA ALA A 394 20.73 -9.53 -2.23
C ALA A 394 20.71 -9.76 -0.71
N LYS A 395 21.56 -9.01 0.02
CA LYS A 395 21.57 -9.02 1.48
C LYS A 395 20.53 -8.03 2.01
N ILE A 396 19.57 -8.54 2.78
CA ILE A 396 18.55 -7.70 3.40
C ILE A 396 18.85 -7.58 4.88
N ASN A 397 19.00 -6.35 5.36
CA ASN A 397 19.27 -6.03 6.76
C ASN A 397 18.13 -5.21 7.36
N SER A 398 17.94 -5.28 8.67
CA SER A 398 16.90 -4.49 9.35
C SER A 398 17.37 -3.91 10.69
N ILE A 399 16.91 -2.70 11.00
CA ILE A 399 16.98 -2.03 12.30
C ILE A 399 15.56 -1.67 12.68
N ASN A 400 14.94 -2.39 13.59
CA ASN A 400 13.52 -2.29 13.89
C ASN A 400 13.23 -2.23 15.39
N THR A 401 12.06 -1.69 15.73
CA THR A 401 11.49 -1.73 17.10
C THR A 401 10.68 -3.00 17.36
N TYR A 402 10.26 -3.66 16.31
CA TYR A 402 9.57 -4.95 16.30
C TYR A 402 10.14 -5.87 15.22
N SER A 403 10.31 -7.15 15.52
CA SER A 403 10.79 -8.14 14.54
C SER A 403 9.66 -8.55 13.61
N TYR A 404 9.49 -7.80 12.51
CA TYR A 404 8.44 -8.05 11.53
C TYR A 404 8.63 -9.37 10.77
N LYS A 405 7.52 -10.00 10.40
CA LYS A 405 7.52 -11.17 9.52
C LYS A 405 7.57 -10.70 8.07
N TYR A 406 8.69 -10.94 7.41
CA TYR A 406 8.87 -10.64 6.00
C TYR A 406 8.59 -11.86 5.12
N ASN A 407 8.34 -11.62 3.83
CA ASN A 407 8.25 -12.67 2.81
C ASN A 407 9.62 -13.04 2.19
N PHE A 408 10.71 -12.64 2.84
CA PHE A 408 12.12 -12.96 2.53
C PHE A 408 12.91 -13.06 3.84
N ASP A 409 14.10 -13.71 3.78
CA ASP A 409 14.94 -13.83 4.97
C ASP A 409 15.79 -12.57 5.18
N ILE A 410 16.05 -12.25 6.45
CA ILE A 410 16.89 -11.12 6.87
C ILE A 410 18.30 -11.62 7.18
N ASN A 411 19.30 -10.98 6.55
CA ASN A 411 20.71 -11.29 6.76
C ASN A 411 21.19 -10.88 8.17
N ASN A 412 20.99 -9.62 8.53
CA ASN A 412 21.25 -9.10 9.87
C ASN A 412 20.02 -8.33 10.38
N SER A 413 19.53 -8.70 11.54
CA SER A 413 18.43 -8.01 12.21
C SER A 413 18.90 -7.45 13.54
N LEU A 414 18.67 -6.15 13.74
CA LEU A 414 18.88 -5.46 15.00
C LEU A 414 17.54 -5.03 15.56
N LEU A 415 17.14 -5.62 16.69
CA LEU A 415 15.94 -5.27 17.42
C LEU A 415 16.33 -4.30 18.53
N ILE A 416 15.75 -3.10 18.53
CA ILE A 416 16.09 -2.01 19.45
C ILE A 416 14.85 -1.29 19.96
N ASN A 417 14.94 -0.72 21.16
CA ASN A 417 13.94 0.20 21.65
C ASN A 417 13.92 1.48 20.79
N SER A 418 12.73 1.99 20.50
CA SER A 418 12.55 3.18 19.65
C SER A 418 13.35 4.42 20.13
N ASN A 419 13.51 4.58 21.44
CA ASN A 419 14.30 5.66 22.03
C ASN A 419 15.79 5.65 21.64
N PHE A 420 16.31 4.50 21.20
CA PHE A 420 17.71 4.35 20.81
C PHE A 420 17.91 4.29 19.30
N LEU A 421 16.85 4.52 18.51
CA LEU A 421 16.96 4.43 17.05
C LEU A 421 17.90 5.51 16.47
N SER A 422 17.78 6.76 16.93
CA SER A 422 18.68 7.84 16.51
C SER A 422 20.14 7.58 16.89
N GLU A 423 20.36 7.11 18.13
CA GLU A 423 21.72 6.74 18.59
C GLU A 423 22.29 5.61 17.72
N THR A 424 21.49 4.61 17.41
CA THR A 424 21.92 3.49 16.54
C THR A 424 22.28 3.95 15.14
N LEU A 425 21.51 4.86 14.55
CA LEU A 425 21.85 5.43 13.24
C LEU A 425 23.11 6.30 13.29
N ILE A 426 23.36 6.98 14.39
CA ILE A 426 24.59 7.72 14.63
C ILE A 426 25.77 6.75 14.74
N ASP A 427 25.62 5.62 15.43
CA ASP A 427 26.65 4.56 15.52
C ASP A 427 27.04 4.04 14.13
N VAL A 428 26.04 3.83 13.25
CA VAL A 428 26.27 3.48 11.83
C VAL A 428 27.09 4.57 11.13
N ILE A 429 26.72 5.84 11.30
CA ILE A 429 27.42 6.98 10.68
C ILE A 429 28.88 7.07 11.19
N GLU A 430 29.11 6.91 12.49
CA GLU A 430 30.46 6.97 13.06
C GLU A 430 31.36 5.85 12.54
N TYR A 431 30.84 4.61 12.49
CA TYR A 431 31.58 3.51 11.89
C TYR A 431 31.91 3.78 10.42
N LEU A 432 30.93 4.17 9.62
CA LEU A 432 31.13 4.48 8.20
C LEU A 432 32.14 5.62 8.01
N SER A 433 32.09 6.66 8.84
CA SER A 433 33.04 7.76 8.82
C SER A 433 34.47 7.35 9.16
N SER A 434 34.65 6.25 9.92
CA SER A 434 35.98 5.71 10.24
C SER A 434 36.60 4.89 9.10
N VAL A 435 35.77 4.29 8.23
CA VAL A 435 36.23 3.39 7.15
C VAL A 435 36.17 4.01 5.77
N VAL A 436 35.38 5.07 5.57
CA VAL A 436 35.19 5.74 4.28
C VAL A 436 35.91 7.11 4.29
N THR A 437 36.88 7.29 3.37
CA THR A 437 37.51 8.58 3.17
C THR A 437 36.60 9.46 2.31
N VAL A 438 35.92 10.43 2.91
CA VAL A 438 34.98 11.30 2.21
C VAL A 438 35.61 12.67 1.93
N ASN A 439 35.73 13.02 0.65
CA ASN A 439 36.16 14.33 0.18
C ASN A 439 35.01 15.31 -0.07
N ASP A 440 33.80 14.97 0.32
CA ASP A 440 32.59 15.73 -0.01
C ASP A 440 32.47 16.99 0.88
N LYS A 441 32.38 18.17 0.24
CA LYS A 441 32.12 19.43 0.91
C LYS A 441 30.80 19.43 1.67
N THR A 442 29.87 18.60 1.29
CA THR A 442 28.55 18.45 1.91
C THR A 442 28.65 17.90 3.34
N LEU A 443 29.57 16.94 3.58
CA LEU A 443 29.78 16.38 4.92
C LEU A 443 30.58 17.30 5.85
N LYS A 444 31.37 18.22 5.31
CA LYS A 444 32.08 19.20 6.14
C LYS A 444 31.13 20.15 6.89
N ASN A 445 29.89 20.29 6.41
CA ASN A 445 28.84 21.07 7.05
C ASN A 445 28.01 20.26 8.08
N PHE A 446 28.20 18.93 8.13
CA PHE A 446 27.58 18.05 9.12
C PHE A 446 28.57 17.76 10.26
N SER A 447 28.76 18.73 11.14
CA SER A 447 29.34 18.43 12.43
C SER A 447 28.23 17.79 13.27
N ILE A 448 28.35 16.48 13.54
CA ILE A 448 27.49 15.83 14.54
C ILE A 448 27.70 16.59 15.84
N PRO A 449 26.61 17.12 16.45
CA PRO A 449 26.76 17.95 17.65
C PRO A 449 27.54 17.20 18.75
N GLU A 450 28.46 17.91 19.46
CA GLU A 450 29.30 17.29 20.48
C GLU A 450 28.50 16.66 21.66
N ASN A 451 27.28 17.15 21.89
CA ASN A 451 26.37 16.56 22.88
C ASN A 451 25.90 15.15 22.49
N ILE A 452 25.84 14.84 21.18
CA ILE A 452 25.54 13.51 20.67
C ILE A 452 26.77 12.61 20.80
N LYS A 453 27.98 13.13 20.49
CA LYS A 453 29.26 12.40 20.63
C LYS A 453 29.57 12.00 22.08
N LYS A 454 29.15 12.79 23.06
CA LYS A 454 29.45 12.53 24.50
C LYS A 454 28.75 11.32 25.10
N ASN A 455 27.68 10.82 24.51
CA ASN A 455 26.95 9.64 24.98
C ASN A 455 27.40 8.34 24.30
N PHE A 456 28.40 8.40 23.43
CA PHE A 456 28.87 7.30 22.64
C PHE A 456 29.77 6.33 23.46
N LYS A 457 29.32 5.13 23.67
CA LYS A 457 30.08 4.03 24.32
C LYS A 457 30.65 3.06 23.30
N GLY A 458 31.32 3.56 22.26
CA GLY A 458 32.17 2.78 21.38
C GLY A 458 31.56 1.57 20.68
N LEU A 459 32.00 1.37 19.46
CA LEU A 459 31.70 0.32 18.48
C LEU A 459 31.82 -1.13 19.02
N LYS A 460 30.94 -1.54 19.91
CA LYS A 460 30.91 -2.92 20.42
C LYS A 460 29.85 -3.81 19.76
N ASN A 461 28.91 -3.23 19.04
CA ASN A 461 27.83 -4.00 18.41
C ASN A 461 28.27 -4.56 17.06
N LYS A 462 28.60 -5.84 17.02
CA LYS A 462 29.03 -6.56 15.81
C LYS A 462 28.01 -6.44 14.67
N LYS A 463 26.70 -6.45 14.98
CA LYS A 463 25.66 -6.33 13.97
C LYS A 463 25.64 -4.96 13.26
N ILE A 464 25.94 -3.88 13.98
CA ILE A 464 26.06 -2.53 13.37
C ILE A 464 27.18 -2.53 12.35
N ILE A 465 28.32 -3.13 12.69
CA ILE A 465 29.47 -3.26 11.79
C ILE A 465 29.09 -4.08 10.55
N GLU A 466 28.42 -5.22 10.72
CA GLU A 466 27.97 -6.07 9.61
C GLU A 466 26.98 -5.36 8.68
N ILE A 467 25.97 -4.70 9.25
CA ILE A 467 25.00 -3.90 8.50
C ILE A 467 25.70 -2.78 7.72
N SER A 468 26.61 -2.05 8.37
CA SER A 468 27.35 -0.96 7.75
C SER A 468 28.25 -1.45 6.60
N ASN A 469 28.92 -2.59 6.77
CA ASN A 469 29.72 -3.20 5.73
C ASN A 469 28.88 -3.67 4.52
N ASP A 470 27.69 -4.20 4.78
CA ASP A 470 26.78 -4.60 3.71
C ASP A 470 26.28 -3.38 2.91
N LEU A 471 26.13 -2.20 3.54
CA LEU A 471 25.79 -0.95 2.85
C LEU A 471 26.92 -0.41 1.98
N LEU A 472 28.17 -0.77 2.23
CA LEU A 472 29.30 -0.41 1.37
C LEU A 472 29.40 -1.24 0.08
N ILE A 473 28.55 -2.24 -0.08
CA ILE A 473 28.41 -2.98 -1.34
C ILE A 473 27.80 -2.02 -2.38
N ASN A 474 28.38 -2.00 -3.59
CA ASN A 474 27.80 -1.22 -4.69
C ASN A 474 26.33 -1.63 -4.94
N ASP A 475 25.52 -0.66 -5.34
CA ASP A 475 24.07 -0.84 -5.55
C ASP A 475 23.34 -1.24 -4.26
N SER A 476 23.43 -0.40 -3.24
CA SER A 476 22.72 -0.52 -1.98
C SER A 476 21.54 0.46 -1.87
N LEU A 477 20.53 0.12 -1.07
CA LEU A 477 19.30 0.89 -0.86
C LEU A 477 18.96 0.97 0.63
N ILE A 478 18.59 2.16 1.10
CA ILE A 478 18.11 2.38 2.46
C ILE A 478 16.65 2.82 2.41
N LEU A 479 15.76 2.09 3.09
CA LEU A 479 14.34 2.40 3.17
C LEU A 479 13.92 2.72 4.59
N LEU A 480 13.35 3.91 4.76
CA LEU A 480 12.77 4.37 6.03
C LEU A 480 11.28 4.04 6.04
N GLY A 481 10.82 3.30 7.06
CA GLY A 481 9.44 2.80 7.15
C GLY A 481 8.41 3.89 7.46
N SER A 482 7.18 3.67 7.01
CA SER A 482 6.05 4.59 7.21
C SER A 482 5.65 4.75 8.69
N ASN A 483 5.87 3.73 9.52
CA ASN A 483 5.54 3.76 10.94
C ASN A 483 6.27 4.88 11.69
N LEU A 484 7.46 5.26 11.22
CA LEU A 484 8.26 6.32 11.83
C LEU A 484 7.67 7.72 11.67
N THR A 485 6.67 7.93 10.81
CA THR A 485 5.99 9.23 10.66
C THR A 485 5.45 9.77 11.99
N ASN A 486 5.01 8.87 12.87
CA ASN A 486 4.49 9.18 14.19
C ASN A 486 5.60 9.35 15.26
N HIS A 487 6.87 9.07 14.93
CA HIS A 487 7.98 9.17 15.89
C HIS A 487 8.41 10.64 16.09
N PRO A 488 8.67 11.10 17.34
CA PRO A 488 9.09 12.48 17.61
C PRO A 488 10.37 12.90 16.86
N GLU A 489 11.26 11.98 16.59
CA GLU A 489 12.52 12.22 15.87
C GLU A 489 12.44 11.88 14.37
N PHE A 490 11.26 11.76 13.80
CA PHE A 490 11.08 11.35 12.42
C PHE A 490 11.90 12.15 11.40
N GLN A 491 11.92 13.47 11.55
CA GLN A 491 12.69 14.33 10.66
C GLN A 491 14.20 14.12 10.81
N LEU A 492 14.65 13.87 12.04
CA LEU A 492 16.05 13.51 12.32
C LEU A 492 16.43 12.20 11.64
N PHE A 493 15.57 11.17 11.65
CA PHE A 493 15.84 9.90 10.95
C PHE A 493 16.01 10.10 9.45
N LYS A 494 15.20 10.96 8.81
CA LYS A 494 15.39 11.30 7.39
C LYS A 494 16.76 11.93 7.14
N ILE A 495 17.19 12.83 8.01
CA ILE A 495 18.51 13.49 7.91
C ILE A 495 19.64 12.47 8.11
N LEU A 496 19.58 11.64 9.15
CA LEU A 496 20.59 10.63 9.44
C LEU A 496 20.66 9.59 8.29
N THR A 497 19.53 9.15 7.77
CA THR A 497 19.46 8.25 6.61
C THR A 497 20.12 8.90 5.38
N ASN A 498 19.91 10.20 5.16
CA ASN A 498 20.57 10.91 4.07
C ASN A 498 22.09 10.94 4.23
N ILE A 499 22.58 11.14 5.46
CA ILE A 499 24.04 11.11 5.75
C ILE A 499 24.59 9.71 5.47
N ILE A 500 23.92 8.66 5.93
CA ILE A 500 24.34 7.26 5.66
C ILE A 500 24.40 7.02 4.15
N ALA A 501 23.35 7.43 3.41
CA ALA A 501 23.30 7.26 1.97
C ALA A 501 24.44 8.00 1.23
N ILE A 502 24.82 9.21 1.66
CA ILE A 502 25.96 9.94 1.11
C ILE A 502 27.29 9.21 1.38
N LEU A 503 27.50 8.70 2.61
CA LEU A 503 28.70 7.97 3.01
C LEU A 503 28.89 6.67 2.22
N THR A 504 27.79 5.93 2.01
CA THR A 504 27.81 4.62 1.36
C THR A 504 27.54 4.69 -0.14
N LYS A 505 27.17 5.87 -0.68
CA LYS A 505 26.65 6.05 -2.03
C LYS A 505 25.41 5.19 -2.33
N SER A 506 24.63 4.90 -1.29
CA SER A 506 23.40 4.12 -1.41
C SER A 506 22.29 4.96 -2.01
N HIS A 507 21.38 4.30 -2.72
CA HIS A 507 20.04 4.82 -2.94
C HIS A 507 19.28 4.92 -1.62
N LYS A 508 18.30 5.81 -1.54
CA LYS A 508 17.45 5.97 -0.37
C LYS A 508 16.00 6.15 -0.76
N GLY A 509 15.11 5.78 0.14
CA GLY A 509 13.68 6.00 0.00
C GLY A 509 13.01 6.23 1.36
N TYR A 510 12.08 7.16 1.37
CA TYR A 510 11.11 7.30 2.42
C TYR A 510 9.77 6.71 1.94
N ILE A 511 9.27 5.74 2.68
CA ILE A 511 8.00 5.07 2.36
C ILE A 511 6.87 5.90 2.98
N GLY A 512 6.12 6.63 2.16
CA GLY A 512 4.95 7.40 2.58
C GLY A 512 3.78 6.50 3.00
N GLU A 513 2.95 6.99 3.91
CA GLU A 513 1.73 6.28 4.32
C GLU A 513 0.62 6.36 3.26
N LYS A 514 0.62 7.40 2.43
CA LYS A 514 -0.50 7.80 1.60
C LYS A 514 -0.15 7.78 0.10
N SER A 515 -1.15 7.59 -0.73
CA SER A 515 -0.99 7.39 -2.19
C SER A 515 -0.42 8.60 -2.93
N ASN A 516 -0.75 9.81 -2.50
CA ASN A 516 -0.42 11.06 -3.18
C ASN A 516 0.26 12.08 -2.26
N GLU A 517 1.08 11.59 -1.32
CA GLU A 517 1.85 12.47 -0.43
C GLU A 517 2.82 13.39 -1.21
N PRO A 518 3.56 12.90 -2.24
CA PRO A 518 4.34 13.78 -3.10
C PRO A 518 3.50 14.87 -3.78
N GLY A 519 2.29 14.53 -4.21
CA GLY A 519 1.34 15.49 -4.79
C GLY A 519 0.97 16.61 -3.82
N ALA A 520 0.68 16.29 -2.56
CA ALA A 520 0.35 17.27 -1.53
C ALA A 520 1.52 18.24 -1.23
N TRP A 521 2.76 17.73 -1.28
CA TRP A 521 3.96 18.58 -1.21
C TRP A 521 4.10 19.48 -2.45
N LEU A 522 3.90 18.95 -3.65
CA LEU A 522 4.04 19.67 -4.91
C LEU A 522 2.95 20.72 -5.08
N THR A 523 1.72 20.42 -4.73
CA THR A 523 0.57 21.35 -4.83
C THR A 523 0.54 22.42 -3.73
N GLY A 524 1.46 22.41 -2.77
CA GLY A 524 1.60 23.44 -1.74
C GLY A 524 0.61 23.31 -0.58
N CYS A 525 0.11 22.10 -0.28
CA CYS A 525 -0.68 21.82 0.93
C CYS A 525 0.20 21.79 2.18
N LEU A 526 0.95 22.88 2.40
CA LEU A 526 1.91 23.10 3.46
C LEU A 526 1.80 24.54 3.98
N PRO A 527 1.97 24.83 5.28
CA PRO A 527 1.74 26.17 5.85
C PRO A 527 2.73 27.22 5.35
N SER A 528 3.91 26.83 4.93
CA SER A 528 5.00 27.73 4.51
C SER A 528 5.17 27.87 3.00
N LYS A 529 4.34 27.21 2.20
CA LYS A 529 4.49 27.21 0.72
C LYS A 529 3.32 27.82 0.01
N ASN A 530 3.66 28.64 -1.03
CA ASN A 530 2.71 29.05 -2.05
C ASN A 530 3.24 28.61 -3.43
N LEU A 531 2.34 28.15 -4.28
CA LEU A 531 2.60 27.88 -5.70
C LEU A 531 2.44 29.12 -6.61
N SER A 532 2.08 30.29 -6.06
CA SER A 532 2.01 31.49 -6.91
C SER A 532 3.43 31.91 -7.34
N SER A 533 3.52 32.43 -8.56
CA SER A 533 4.74 32.97 -9.19
C SER A 533 5.39 34.12 -8.41
N GLU A 534 4.75 34.60 -7.35
CA GLU A 534 5.28 35.56 -6.42
C GLU A 534 5.92 34.84 -5.22
N ASN A 535 7.21 35.04 -4.99
CA ASN A 535 7.97 34.56 -3.83
C ASN A 535 7.45 35.12 -2.49
N LYS A 536 6.17 34.96 -2.17
CA LYS A 536 5.61 35.31 -0.87
C LYS A 536 5.88 34.18 0.10
N ASN A 537 6.74 34.41 1.06
CA ASN A 537 6.86 33.53 2.23
C ASN A 537 5.58 33.64 3.05
N TYR A 538 4.77 32.58 3.05
CA TYR A 538 3.63 32.48 3.95
C TYR A 538 4.10 31.90 5.28
N SER A 539 3.65 32.49 6.37
CA SER A 539 3.79 31.94 7.71
C SER A 539 2.42 31.48 8.18
N GLY A 540 2.07 30.23 7.87
CA GLY A 540 0.89 29.55 8.41
C GLY A 540 1.29 28.60 9.54
N LEU A 541 0.33 28.24 10.38
CA LEU A 541 0.47 27.22 11.41
C LEU A 541 0.41 25.83 10.78
N ASN A 542 1.29 24.93 11.24
CA ASN A 542 1.20 23.50 10.89
C ASN A 542 0.05 22.82 11.65
N VAL A 543 -0.18 21.53 11.41
CA VAL A 543 -1.26 20.75 12.05
C VAL A 543 -1.19 20.83 13.57
N HIS A 544 -0.01 20.63 14.15
CA HIS A 544 0.19 20.62 15.61
C HIS A 544 -0.09 21.99 16.22
N GLU A 545 0.50 23.04 15.64
CA GLU A 545 0.28 24.43 16.07
C GLU A 545 -1.19 24.83 15.96
N SER A 546 -1.85 24.51 14.83
CA SER A 546 -3.27 24.81 14.62
C SER A 546 -4.18 24.17 15.67
N ILE A 547 -3.84 22.94 16.11
CA ILE A 547 -4.61 22.23 17.15
C ILE A 547 -4.37 22.84 18.53
N ILE A 548 -3.14 23.22 18.87
CA ILE A 548 -2.80 23.77 20.17
C ILE A 548 -3.36 25.18 20.33
N GLU A 549 -3.27 26.02 19.30
CA GLU A 549 -3.79 27.39 19.27
C GLU A 549 -5.32 27.46 19.40
N LYS A 550 -6.02 26.32 19.25
CA LYS A 550 -7.49 26.23 19.36
C LYS A 550 -8.19 27.26 18.48
N LEU A 551 -8.01 27.12 17.19
CA LEU A 551 -8.58 28.04 16.20
C LEU A 551 -10.11 28.02 16.20
N GLU A 552 -10.71 29.01 15.56
CA GLU A 552 -12.16 29.21 15.55
C GLU A 552 -12.88 28.45 14.43
N LEU A 553 -12.17 28.16 13.30
CA LEU A 553 -12.71 27.44 12.16
C LEU A 553 -11.77 26.33 11.71
N TYR A 554 -12.28 25.12 11.55
CA TYR A 554 -11.56 23.99 10.98
C TYR A 554 -12.26 23.46 9.72
N ILE A 555 -11.45 23.17 8.69
CA ILE A 555 -11.91 22.57 7.46
C ILE A 555 -11.15 21.25 7.29
N ILE A 556 -11.88 20.14 7.32
CA ILE A 556 -11.32 18.78 7.27
C ILE A 556 -11.76 18.10 5.97
N TYR A 557 -10.79 17.75 5.12
CA TYR A 557 -11.06 17.22 3.79
C TYR A 557 -10.57 15.78 3.66
N ASN A 558 -11.51 14.84 3.47
CA ASN A 558 -11.30 13.41 3.23
C ASN A 558 -10.40 12.73 4.29
N LEU A 559 -10.62 13.07 5.57
CA LEU A 559 -9.87 12.55 6.71
C LEU A 559 -10.83 12.10 7.81
N ASP A 560 -10.61 10.89 8.35
CA ASP A 560 -11.21 10.54 9.64
C ASP A 560 -10.43 11.23 10.77
N LEU A 561 -11.10 11.56 11.88
CA LEU A 561 -10.43 12.22 13.02
C LEU A 561 -9.30 11.37 13.61
N ILE A 562 -9.41 10.05 13.52
CA ILE A 562 -8.36 9.10 13.95
C ILE A 562 -7.11 9.08 13.05
N ASP A 563 -7.11 9.76 11.91
CA ASP A 563 -5.91 9.90 11.08
C ASP A 563 -4.89 10.86 11.68
N PHE A 564 -5.33 11.73 12.61
CA PHE A 564 -4.48 12.71 13.25
C PHE A 564 -3.63 12.12 14.38
N TYR A 565 -2.33 12.42 14.38
CA TYR A 565 -1.45 12.05 15.50
C TYR A 565 -1.91 12.64 16.83
N HIS A 566 -2.42 13.87 16.80
CA HIS A 566 -2.96 14.61 17.94
C HIS A 566 -4.49 14.43 18.09
N TYR A 567 -4.98 13.21 17.97
CA TYR A 567 -6.41 12.88 17.93
C TYR A 567 -7.20 13.44 19.14
N SER A 568 -6.72 13.21 20.35
CA SER A 568 -7.41 13.65 21.57
C SER A 568 -7.41 15.17 21.73
N GLU A 569 -6.31 15.83 21.33
CA GLU A 569 -6.22 17.30 21.35
C GLU A 569 -7.09 17.93 20.27
N LEU A 570 -7.12 17.32 19.08
CA LEU A 570 -7.99 17.75 17.99
C LEU A 570 -9.46 17.76 18.42
N LYS A 571 -9.96 16.68 19.03
CA LYS A 571 -11.35 16.61 19.51
C LYS A 571 -11.67 17.77 20.44
N LYS A 572 -10.78 18.07 21.41
CA LYS A 572 -10.95 19.23 22.31
C LYS A 572 -10.94 20.58 21.58
N SER A 573 -10.16 20.68 20.50
CA SER A 573 -10.11 21.91 19.69
C SER A 573 -11.37 22.07 18.85
N LEU A 574 -11.89 20.98 18.28
CA LEU A 574 -13.13 20.98 17.53
C LEU A 574 -14.35 21.30 18.43
N ASP A 575 -14.37 20.80 19.68
CA ASP A 575 -15.42 21.13 20.68
C ASP A 575 -15.45 22.64 21.02
N ASN A 576 -14.31 23.29 20.94
CA ASN A 576 -14.18 24.74 21.25
C ASN A 576 -14.29 25.62 20.00
N ALA A 577 -14.30 25.05 18.80
CA ALA A 577 -14.38 25.77 17.55
C ALA A 577 -15.76 26.44 17.39
N LYS A 578 -15.79 27.57 16.70
CA LYS A 578 -17.04 28.25 16.35
C LYS A 578 -17.73 27.61 15.14
N PHE A 579 -16.93 26.95 14.28
CA PHE A 579 -17.44 26.31 13.08
C PHE A 579 -16.49 25.24 12.55
N VAL A 580 -17.02 24.08 12.22
CA VAL A 580 -16.26 22.96 11.65
C VAL A 580 -16.93 22.45 10.39
N VAL A 581 -16.15 22.36 9.30
CA VAL A 581 -16.61 21.87 7.99
C VAL A 581 -15.89 20.58 7.65
N GLY A 582 -16.65 19.53 7.29
CA GLY A 582 -16.13 18.29 6.74
C GLY A 582 -16.49 18.11 5.27
N PHE A 583 -15.49 17.87 4.43
CA PHE A 583 -15.68 17.33 3.08
C PHE A 583 -15.37 15.82 3.20
N GLN A 584 -16.41 15.00 3.34
CA GLN A 584 -16.20 13.62 3.80
C GLN A 584 -16.97 12.61 2.95
N SER A 585 -16.27 11.54 2.54
CA SER A 585 -16.93 10.38 1.97
C SER A 585 -17.66 9.57 3.03
N PHE A 586 -17.06 9.51 4.23
CA PHE A 586 -17.56 8.73 5.36
C PHE A 586 -17.45 9.53 6.66
N VAL A 587 -18.41 9.35 7.55
CA VAL A 587 -18.39 9.91 8.91
C VAL A 587 -19.09 8.94 9.86
N THR A 588 -18.47 8.60 10.97
CA THR A 588 -19.15 7.81 12.01
C THR A 588 -20.22 8.65 12.71
N GLU A 589 -21.26 8.02 13.28
CA GLU A 589 -22.30 8.76 14.04
C GLU A 589 -21.74 9.54 15.21
N GLU A 590 -20.63 9.07 15.80
CA GLU A 590 -19.94 9.81 16.88
C GLU A 590 -19.21 11.03 16.37
N ASP A 591 -18.38 10.87 15.32
CA ASP A 591 -17.58 11.96 14.77
C ASP A 591 -18.43 13.07 14.12
N LYS A 592 -19.62 12.72 13.66
CA LYS A 592 -20.61 13.66 13.14
C LYS A 592 -20.90 14.83 14.10
N ASN A 593 -20.83 14.59 15.39
CA ASN A 593 -21.09 15.62 16.40
C ASN A 593 -20.10 16.79 16.38
N TYR A 594 -18.88 16.56 15.87
CA TYR A 594 -17.85 17.60 15.77
C TYR A 594 -18.03 18.53 14.59
N TYR A 595 -18.90 18.20 13.62
CA TYR A 595 -19.07 18.99 12.41
C TYR A 595 -20.33 19.84 12.47
N ASP A 596 -20.25 21.09 11.99
CA ASP A 596 -21.41 21.97 11.75
C ASP A 596 -21.95 21.79 10.33
N VAL A 597 -21.07 21.53 9.37
CA VAL A 597 -21.48 21.18 7.98
C VAL A 597 -20.66 20.01 7.49
N ILE A 598 -21.33 19.02 6.88
CA ILE A 598 -20.70 17.88 6.22
C ILE A 598 -21.16 17.87 4.77
N LEU A 599 -20.20 17.92 3.85
CA LEU A 599 -20.41 17.80 2.42
C LEU A 599 -20.08 16.40 1.95
N PRO A 600 -20.99 15.68 1.27
CA PRO A 600 -20.76 14.32 0.78
C PRO A 600 -19.77 14.33 -0.38
N LEU A 601 -18.58 13.78 -0.14
CA LEU A 601 -17.50 13.68 -1.10
C LEU A 601 -17.59 12.34 -1.86
N ALA A 602 -17.38 12.36 -3.16
CA ALA A 602 -17.17 11.18 -3.97
C ALA A 602 -15.89 10.47 -3.54
N THR A 603 -15.89 9.12 -3.55
CA THR A 603 -14.67 8.34 -3.37
C THR A 603 -13.79 8.40 -4.62
N THR A 604 -12.55 7.92 -4.54
CA THR A 604 -11.65 7.84 -5.70
C THR A 604 -12.19 6.94 -6.81
N PHE A 605 -13.01 5.94 -6.49
CA PHE A 605 -13.69 5.11 -7.49
C PHE A 605 -14.78 5.86 -8.27
N GLU A 606 -15.29 6.95 -7.72
CA GLU A 606 -16.38 7.76 -8.24
C GLU A 606 -15.91 9.10 -8.83
N SER A 607 -14.61 9.37 -8.85
CA SER A 607 -14.02 10.63 -9.33
C SER A 607 -12.81 10.35 -10.21
N PRO A 608 -12.60 11.11 -11.30
CA PRO A 608 -11.32 11.08 -12.01
C PRO A 608 -10.29 11.89 -11.23
N GLY A 609 -9.01 11.66 -11.51
CA GLY A 609 -7.95 12.43 -10.89
C GLY A 609 -6.54 11.94 -11.22
N THR A 610 -5.56 12.53 -10.55
CA THR A 610 -4.15 12.22 -10.72
C THR A 610 -3.48 12.00 -9.36
N PHE A 611 -2.65 10.96 -9.27
CA PHE A 611 -1.74 10.73 -8.15
C PHE A 611 -0.29 10.87 -8.59
N ILE A 612 0.57 11.28 -7.68
CA ILE A 612 2.02 11.31 -7.87
C ILE A 612 2.63 10.31 -6.89
N ASN A 613 3.27 9.28 -7.41
CA ASN A 613 3.86 8.23 -6.61
C ASN A 613 5.23 8.62 -6.03
N ILE A 614 5.84 7.72 -5.25
CA ILE A 614 7.16 7.96 -4.62
C ILE A 614 8.32 8.05 -5.62
N GLU A 615 8.15 7.63 -6.88
CA GLU A 615 9.09 7.90 -7.97
C GLU A 615 8.91 9.30 -8.58
N ASN A 616 7.92 10.06 -8.10
CA ASN A 616 7.49 11.33 -8.68
C ASN A 616 6.88 11.17 -10.09
N GLU A 617 6.30 9.99 -10.38
CA GLU A 617 5.59 9.72 -11.63
C GLU A 617 4.11 10.12 -11.48
N TRP A 618 3.63 10.93 -12.42
CA TRP A 618 2.25 11.42 -12.46
C TRP A 618 1.39 10.38 -13.15
N GLN A 619 0.37 9.89 -12.46
CA GLN A 619 -0.51 8.83 -12.93
C GLN A 619 -1.96 9.27 -12.85
N SER A 620 -2.55 9.55 -14.01
CA SER A 620 -3.97 9.92 -14.12
C SER A 620 -4.84 8.68 -14.28
N PHE A 621 -6.05 8.75 -13.72
CA PHE A 621 -7.05 7.71 -13.80
C PHE A 621 -8.43 8.29 -14.11
N ALA A 622 -9.26 7.50 -14.76
CA ALA A 622 -10.62 7.87 -15.10
C ALA A 622 -11.59 7.57 -13.95
N GLN A 623 -12.75 8.21 -13.99
CA GLN A 623 -13.89 7.90 -13.12
C GLN A 623 -14.37 6.48 -13.40
N GLY A 624 -14.51 5.66 -12.35
CA GLY A 624 -15.05 4.32 -12.44
C GLY A 624 -16.57 4.34 -12.58
N CYS A 625 -17.27 4.78 -11.56
CA CYS A 625 -18.74 4.93 -11.58
C CYS A 625 -19.13 6.37 -11.27
N THR A 626 -20.36 6.74 -11.60
CA THR A 626 -20.86 8.07 -11.23
C THR A 626 -21.05 8.15 -9.71
N PRO A 627 -20.85 9.34 -9.10
CA PRO A 627 -21.01 9.49 -7.67
C PRO A 627 -22.37 8.99 -7.15
N HIS A 628 -22.33 8.14 -6.13
CA HIS A 628 -23.52 7.58 -5.51
C HIS A 628 -24.24 8.64 -4.65
N TYR A 629 -25.53 8.50 -4.52
CA TYR A 629 -26.38 9.40 -3.74
C TYR A 629 -26.32 10.86 -4.23
N LYS A 630 -26.13 11.81 -3.30
CA LYS A 630 -25.91 13.23 -3.59
C LYS A 630 -24.46 13.65 -3.48
N SER A 631 -23.51 12.69 -3.44
CA SER A 631 -22.09 13.03 -3.39
C SER A 631 -21.63 13.68 -4.71
N LYS A 632 -20.54 14.45 -4.63
CA LYS A 632 -19.93 15.12 -5.78
C LYS A 632 -18.42 14.95 -5.74
N GLU A 633 -17.82 15.01 -6.92
CA GLU A 633 -16.37 15.03 -7.05
C GLU A 633 -15.79 16.26 -6.36
N GLY A 634 -14.71 16.09 -5.60
CA GLY A 634 -14.16 17.15 -4.77
C GLY A 634 -13.71 18.38 -5.55
N TRP A 635 -13.11 18.20 -6.73
CA TRP A 635 -12.71 19.30 -7.58
C TRP A 635 -13.90 20.16 -8.03
N LYS A 636 -15.09 19.59 -8.26
CA LYS A 636 -16.31 20.33 -8.57
C LYS A 636 -16.81 21.15 -7.40
N ILE A 637 -16.78 20.58 -6.18
CA ILE A 637 -17.20 21.28 -4.96
C ILE A 637 -16.28 22.48 -4.71
N LEU A 638 -14.97 22.29 -4.78
CA LEU A 638 -13.97 23.34 -4.56
C LEU A 638 -14.05 24.43 -5.62
N SER A 639 -14.21 24.07 -6.89
CA SER A 639 -14.42 25.05 -7.97
C SER A 639 -15.70 25.88 -7.75
N LYS A 640 -16.80 25.26 -7.30
CA LYS A 640 -18.04 25.96 -6.99
C LYS A 640 -17.89 26.95 -5.84
N LEU A 641 -17.20 26.55 -4.75
CA LEU A 641 -16.92 27.43 -3.62
C LEU A 641 -16.09 28.66 -4.05
N ARG A 642 -15.07 28.46 -4.88
CA ARG A 642 -14.24 29.55 -5.41
C ARG A 642 -15.06 30.51 -6.29
N LEU A 643 -15.93 29.99 -7.17
CA LEU A 643 -16.88 30.82 -7.96
C LEU A 643 -17.80 31.64 -7.07
N MET A 644 -18.37 31.05 -6.02
CA MET A 644 -19.27 31.75 -5.09
C MET A 644 -18.58 32.88 -4.32
N GLN A 645 -17.25 32.80 -4.17
CA GLN A 645 -16.42 33.82 -3.51
C GLN A 645 -15.83 34.82 -4.49
N GLY A 646 -16.21 34.77 -5.75
CA GLY A 646 -15.88 35.79 -6.78
C GLY A 646 -14.61 35.48 -7.58
N ALA A 647 -14.07 34.26 -7.51
CA ALA A 647 -12.98 33.84 -8.37
C ALA A 647 -13.45 33.83 -9.86
N ASN A 648 -12.66 34.42 -10.75
CA ASN A 648 -12.94 34.38 -12.19
C ASN A 648 -12.56 33.02 -12.77
N ILE A 649 -13.49 32.07 -12.75
CA ILE A 649 -13.30 30.68 -13.22
C ILE A 649 -14.32 30.44 -14.33
N ASP A 650 -13.87 29.81 -15.43
CA ASP A 650 -14.80 29.36 -16.47
C ASP A 650 -15.75 28.31 -15.89
N SER A 651 -17.04 28.44 -16.11
CA SER A 651 -18.05 27.48 -15.65
C SER A 651 -17.96 26.11 -16.32
N THR A 652 -17.17 26.00 -17.38
CA THR A 652 -16.93 24.80 -18.16
C THR A 652 -15.60 24.09 -17.78
N ILE A 653 -14.91 24.57 -16.73
CA ILE A 653 -13.63 24.00 -16.28
C ILE A 653 -13.76 22.51 -15.98
N ASP A 654 -12.83 21.73 -16.50
CA ASP A 654 -12.70 20.29 -16.32
C ASP A 654 -11.50 19.98 -15.39
N TYR A 655 -11.45 18.77 -14.86
CA TYR A 655 -10.29 18.31 -14.06
C TYR A 655 -8.98 18.31 -14.84
N ILE A 656 -9.02 18.10 -16.17
CA ILE A 656 -7.85 18.18 -17.05
C ILE A 656 -7.30 19.61 -17.11
N ASP A 657 -8.18 20.63 -17.15
CA ASP A 657 -7.76 22.03 -17.15
C ASP A 657 -7.06 22.39 -15.83
N ILE A 658 -7.59 21.86 -14.72
CA ILE A 658 -6.97 22.02 -13.40
C ILE A 658 -5.61 21.35 -13.37
N LEU A 659 -5.49 20.12 -13.89
CA LEU A 659 -4.23 19.39 -13.98
C LEU A 659 -3.19 20.15 -14.81
N ASN A 660 -3.59 20.71 -15.95
CA ASN A 660 -2.73 21.53 -16.80
C ASN A 660 -2.25 22.80 -16.08
N GLU A 661 -3.13 23.45 -15.31
CA GLU A 661 -2.75 24.58 -14.46
C GLU A 661 -1.71 24.15 -13.42
N VAL A 662 -1.91 23.05 -12.71
CA VAL A 662 -0.97 22.51 -11.72
C VAL A 662 0.38 22.22 -12.36
N ASP A 663 0.39 21.51 -13.49
CA ASP A 663 1.63 21.15 -14.19
C ASP A 663 2.43 22.40 -14.59
N SER A 664 1.76 23.42 -15.12
CA SER A 664 2.40 24.69 -15.51
C SER A 664 3.04 25.43 -14.33
N VAL A 665 2.40 25.38 -13.16
CA VAL A 665 2.89 26.04 -11.94
C VAL A 665 4.02 25.24 -11.29
N THR A 666 3.93 23.92 -11.25
CA THR A 666 4.90 23.05 -10.59
C THR A 666 6.21 22.90 -11.36
N ARG A 667 6.16 22.83 -12.70
CA ARG A 667 7.39 22.74 -13.53
C ARG A 667 8.29 23.96 -13.42
N ASN A 668 7.73 25.13 -13.18
CA ASN A 668 8.46 26.40 -13.14
C ASN A 668 8.99 26.78 -11.75
N ASN A 669 8.59 26.11 -10.69
CA ASN A 669 8.97 26.44 -9.33
C ASN A 669 10.11 25.53 -8.81
N LYS A 670 11.22 26.15 -8.38
CA LYS A 670 12.20 25.48 -7.51
C LYS A 670 11.53 25.26 -6.15
N LEU A 671 11.04 24.05 -5.96
CA LEU A 671 10.19 23.68 -4.83
C LEU A 671 10.87 23.77 -3.46
N PHE A 672 12.21 23.87 -3.42
CA PHE A 672 12.94 23.80 -2.17
C PHE A 672 14.14 24.76 -2.15
N THR A 673 14.24 25.58 -1.10
CA THR A 673 15.46 26.30 -0.73
C THR A 673 16.28 25.43 0.21
N LYS A 674 17.58 25.32 -0.05
CA LYS A 674 18.50 24.62 0.89
C LYS A 674 18.47 25.34 2.22
N SER A 675 17.97 24.70 3.26
CA SER A 675 18.16 25.16 4.63
C SER A 675 19.54 24.77 5.13
N LYS A 676 20.16 25.65 5.91
CA LYS A 676 21.38 25.31 6.64
C LYS A 676 20.99 24.43 7.83
N LEU A 677 21.54 23.23 7.91
CA LEU A 677 21.36 22.29 9.02
C LEU A 677 22.22 22.66 10.25
N ASP A 678 22.35 23.95 10.54
CA ASP A 678 23.31 24.46 11.53
C ASP A 678 22.95 24.12 12.97
N ASN A 679 21.72 23.62 13.27
CA ASN A 679 21.28 23.34 14.64
C ASN A 679 20.46 22.03 14.76
N LEU A 680 21.10 20.89 14.51
CA LEU A 680 20.51 19.60 14.83
C LEU A 680 20.54 19.40 16.36
N SER A 681 19.39 19.47 17.02
CA SER A 681 19.25 19.05 18.40
C SER A 681 18.56 17.69 18.47
N VAL A 682 19.20 16.73 19.13
CA VAL A 682 18.52 15.46 19.52
C VAL A 682 17.76 15.77 20.81
N SER A 683 16.46 15.86 20.73
CA SER A 683 15.62 15.92 21.91
C SER A 683 15.66 14.54 22.57
N LYS A 684 16.29 14.43 23.74
CA LYS A 684 16.16 13.21 24.55
C LYS A 684 14.69 13.02 24.88
N ILE A 685 14.09 11.97 24.33
CA ILE A 685 12.87 11.41 24.91
C ILE A 685 13.26 11.00 26.32
N SER A 686 12.51 11.47 27.31
CA SER A 686 12.85 11.46 28.74
C SER A 686 13.57 10.19 29.21
N SER A 687 14.63 10.36 29.97
CA SER A 687 15.45 9.30 30.58
C SER A 687 14.77 8.54 31.74
N ASP A 688 13.46 8.64 31.88
CA ASP A 688 12.69 7.87 32.86
C ASP A 688 12.52 6.43 32.39
N SER A 689 12.66 5.51 33.31
CA SER A 689 12.48 4.05 33.19
C SER A 689 11.04 3.61 32.83
N SER A 690 10.35 4.37 32.00
CA SER A 690 9.01 4.08 31.55
C SER A 690 9.03 3.26 30.26
N LEU A 691 8.13 2.30 30.16
CA LEU A 691 7.88 1.56 28.92
C LEU A 691 7.46 2.53 27.81
N ILE A 692 7.85 2.24 26.58
CA ILE A 692 7.47 3.02 25.40
C ILE A 692 6.45 2.25 24.57
N ARG A 693 5.36 2.93 24.21
CA ARG A 693 4.43 2.42 23.22
C ARG A 693 5.06 2.44 21.84
N CYS A 694 5.15 1.31 21.17
CA CYS A 694 5.55 1.19 19.78
C CYS A 694 4.48 0.49 18.94
N GLY A 695 4.63 0.47 17.64
CA GLY A 695 3.69 -0.10 16.69
C GLY A 695 3.28 0.91 15.63
N GLY A 696 2.57 0.45 14.62
CA GLY A 696 2.07 1.27 13.50
C GLY A 696 0.54 1.23 13.39
N LYS A 697 0.02 1.67 12.27
CA LYS A 697 -1.37 1.43 11.87
C LYS A 697 -1.48 0.01 11.29
N SER A 698 -2.61 -0.65 11.51
CA SER A 698 -2.91 -1.89 10.77
C SER A 698 -2.99 -1.59 9.28
N SER A 699 -2.45 -2.48 8.45
CA SER A 699 -2.50 -2.36 6.98
C SER A 699 -3.92 -2.36 6.42
N TYR A 700 -4.88 -2.86 7.20
CA TYR A 700 -6.31 -2.83 6.89
C TYR A 700 -7.05 -1.66 7.57
N HIS A 701 -6.32 -0.69 8.12
CA HIS A 701 -6.86 0.53 8.73
C HIS A 701 -6.12 1.80 8.30
N VAL A 702 -5.42 1.77 7.16
CA VAL A 702 -4.53 2.85 6.69
C VAL A 702 -5.27 4.15 6.32
N ASP A 703 -6.50 4.04 5.83
CA ASP A 703 -7.31 5.16 5.39
C ASP A 703 -8.81 4.93 5.62
N ASN A 704 -9.61 5.96 5.34
CA ASN A 704 -11.05 5.97 5.56
C ASN A 704 -11.83 4.97 4.67
N VAL A 705 -11.30 4.57 3.53
CA VAL A 705 -11.90 3.59 2.62
C VAL A 705 -11.61 2.18 3.11
N VAL A 706 -10.33 1.84 3.32
CA VAL A 706 -9.90 0.49 3.75
C VAL A 706 -10.54 0.10 5.09
N ARG A 707 -10.64 1.05 6.03
CA ARG A 707 -11.29 0.82 7.35
C ARG A 707 -12.75 0.37 7.26
N ARG A 708 -13.41 0.66 6.15
CA ARG A 708 -14.84 0.38 5.93
C ARG A 708 -15.11 -0.77 4.98
N ALA A 709 -14.08 -1.49 4.55
CA ALA A 709 -14.21 -2.69 3.72
C ALA A 709 -14.42 -3.94 4.60
N PRO A 710 -15.62 -4.56 4.61
CA PRO A 710 -15.95 -5.65 5.52
C PRO A 710 -15.02 -6.87 5.38
N SER A 711 -14.70 -7.26 4.15
CA SER A 711 -13.83 -8.41 3.89
C SER A 711 -12.43 -8.20 4.43
N LEU A 712 -11.87 -6.99 4.27
CA LEU A 712 -10.53 -6.64 4.78
C LEU A 712 -10.52 -6.61 6.32
N ASN A 713 -11.55 -6.06 6.94
CA ASN A 713 -11.68 -6.03 8.39
C ASN A 713 -11.76 -7.42 9.02
N SER A 714 -12.27 -8.40 8.28
CA SER A 714 -12.37 -9.79 8.75
C SER A 714 -11.03 -10.55 8.69
N VAL A 715 -10.04 -10.04 7.95
CA VAL A 715 -8.69 -10.63 7.86
C VAL A 715 -7.84 -10.29 9.06
N ASP A 716 -8.05 -9.13 9.70
CA ASP A 716 -7.24 -8.69 10.85
C ASP A 716 -7.89 -9.09 12.20
N PRO A 717 -7.50 -10.24 12.77
CA PRO A 717 -8.08 -10.72 14.02
C PRO A 717 -7.52 -10.00 15.26
N ARG A 718 -6.51 -9.12 15.11
CA ARG A 718 -5.72 -8.56 16.22
C ARG A 718 -6.35 -7.31 16.85
N LYS A 719 -7.66 -7.26 16.94
CA LYS A 719 -8.36 -6.19 17.66
C LYS A 719 -8.10 -6.35 19.17
N ASN A 720 -7.52 -5.31 19.79
CA ASN A 720 -7.30 -5.18 21.25
C ASN A 720 -6.17 -6.05 21.84
N PHE A 721 -5.17 -6.47 21.07
CA PHE A 721 -3.99 -7.12 21.62
C PHE A 721 -2.89 -6.11 21.96
N VAL A 722 -2.23 -6.39 23.09
CA VAL A 722 -1.00 -5.72 23.52
C VAL A 722 0.09 -6.76 23.59
N SER A 723 1.14 -6.59 22.81
CA SER A 723 2.26 -7.51 22.76
C SER A 723 3.46 -6.94 23.54
N VAL A 724 4.07 -7.77 24.39
CA VAL A 724 5.23 -7.38 25.19
C VAL A 724 6.15 -8.61 25.33
N ASN A 725 7.46 -8.44 25.34
CA ASN A 725 8.36 -9.55 25.57
C ASN A 725 8.37 -9.97 27.05
N LYS A 726 8.72 -11.22 27.30
CA LYS A 726 8.71 -11.83 28.62
C LYS A 726 9.61 -11.08 29.62
N LYS A 727 10.79 -10.68 29.19
CA LYS A 727 11.77 -9.96 30.03
C LYS A 727 11.19 -8.64 30.55
N THR A 728 10.57 -7.86 29.68
CA THR A 728 9.91 -6.57 30.04
C THR A 728 8.76 -6.79 31.02
N LEU A 729 7.94 -7.85 30.82
CA LEU A 729 6.85 -8.19 31.74
C LEU A 729 7.37 -8.57 33.12
N GLU A 730 8.40 -9.40 33.22
CA GLU A 730 9.02 -9.82 34.47
C GLU A 730 9.63 -8.60 35.23
N GLN A 731 10.31 -7.71 34.53
CA GLN A 731 10.89 -6.49 35.11
C GLN A 731 9.83 -5.53 35.67
N ASN A 732 8.62 -5.54 35.11
CA ASN A 732 7.50 -4.75 35.56
C ASN A 732 6.52 -5.47 36.49
N ASN A 733 6.90 -6.68 37.00
CA ASN A 733 6.10 -7.52 37.91
C ASN A 733 4.70 -7.85 37.37
N ILE A 734 4.57 -8.09 36.08
CA ILE A 734 3.32 -8.49 35.44
C ILE A 734 3.15 -10.01 35.56
N ASP A 735 1.96 -10.43 36.01
CA ASP A 735 1.61 -11.83 36.16
C ASP A 735 1.42 -12.52 34.78
N LEU A 736 2.38 -13.35 34.40
CA LEU A 736 2.39 -14.07 33.12
C LEU A 736 1.29 -15.14 33.00
N SER A 737 0.61 -15.51 34.09
CA SER A 737 -0.50 -16.46 34.07
C SER A 737 -1.82 -15.82 33.61
N LYS A 738 -1.91 -14.49 33.58
CA LYS A 738 -3.10 -13.75 33.18
C LYS A 738 -3.03 -13.39 31.69
N ASN A 739 -4.15 -13.56 31.02
CA ASN A 739 -4.29 -13.24 29.58
C ASN A 739 -4.72 -11.79 29.32
N LYS A 740 -4.87 -10.97 30.38
CA LYS A 740 -5.30 -9.57 30.26
C LYS A 740 -4.46 -8.65 31.11
N VAL A 741 -4.27 -7.43 30.64
CA VAL A 741 -3.57 -6.37 31.33
C VAL A 741 -4.32 -5.06 31.20
N ILE A 742 -4.09 -4.17 32.16
CA ILE A 742 -4.53 -2.78 32.10
C ILE A 742 -3.36 -1.96 31.57
N VAL A 743 -3.60 -1.27 30.48
CA VAL A 743 -2.63 -0.37 29.85
C VAL A 743 -3.04 1.07 30.12
N LYS A 744 -2.11 1.90 30.58
CA LYS A 744 -2.37 3.32 30.92
C LYS A 744 -1.42 4.25 30.17
N GLN A 745 -1.98 5.29 29.54
CA GLN A 745 -1.21 6.32 28.84
C GLN A 745 -1.92 7.67 28.95
N GLY A 746 -1.19 8.71 29.38
CA GLY A 746 -1.71 10.09 29.39
C GLY A 746 -3.01 10.30 30.19
N GLY A 747 -3.30 9.43 31.17
CA GLY A 747 -4.54 9.46 31.95
C GLY A 747 -5.66 8.57 31.42
N ASN A 748 -5.51 8.00 30.24
CA ASN A 748 -6.45 7.06 29.65
C ASN A 748 -6.06 5.60 29.96
N THR A 749 -7.04 4.71 29.94
CA THR A 749 -6.89 3.32 30.35
C THR A 749 -7.55 2.40 29.32
N LEU A 750 -6.84 1.33 28.97
CA LEU A 750 -7.34 0.27 28.09
C LEU A 750 -7.18 -1.09 28.76
N LEU A 751 -8.26 -1.88 28.79
CA LEU A 751 -8.19 -3.30 29.12
C LEU A 751 -7.92 -4.08 27.82
N ALA A 752 -6.77 -4.74 27.75
CA ALA A 752 -6.33 -5.43 26.54
C ALA A 752 -5.95 -6.90 26.82
N ASP A 753 -6.05 -7.72 25.77
CA ASP A 753 -5.55 -9.09 25.82
C ASP A 753 -4.01 -9.07 25.71
N LEU A 754 -3.33 -9.71 26.65
CA LEU A 754 -1.86 -9.77 26.69
C LEU A 754 -1.35 -10.90 25.79
N VAL A 755 -0.43 -10.55 24.89
CA VAL A 755 0.35 -11.51 24.09
C VAL A 755 1.80 -11.40 24.50
N ILE A 756 2.37 -12.50 25.00
CA ILE A 756 3.81 -12.59 25.24
C ILE A 756 4.48 -12.81 23.90
N ASP A 757 5.28 -11.84 23.45
CA ASP A 757 5.88 -11.86 22.11
C ASP A 757 7.35 -11.41 22.14
N GLU A 758 8.24 -12.33 21.92
CA GLU A 758 9.70 -12.09 21.90
C GLU A 758 10.16 -11.25 20.68
N ASN A 759 9.26 -10.96 19.75
CA ASN A 759 9.53 -10.06 18.62
C ASN A 759 9.45 -8.58 19.03
N VAL A 760 8.97 -8.25 20.22
CA VAL A 760 8.95 -6.87 20.76
C VAL A 760 10.31 -6.57 21.39
N SER A 761 10.86 -5.37 21.12
CA SER A 761 12.11 -4.93 21.77
C SER A 761 11.93 -4.72 23.28
N ASP A 762 13.05 -4.75 24.03
CA ASP A 762 13.05 -4.52 25.47
C ASP A 762 12.45 -3.14 25.81
N ASP A 763 11.75 -3.06 26.93
CA ASP A 763 11.09 -1.86 27.45
C ASP A 763 10.09 -1.22 26.48
N CYS A 764 9.57 -2.00 25.54
CA CYS A 764 8.52 -1.59 24.59
C CYS A 764 7.21 -2.35 24.79
N VAL A 765 6.13 -1.66 24.51
CA VAL A 765 4.76 -2.20 24.43
C VAL A 765 4.27 -2.02 23.01
N TYR A 766 4.10 -3.11 22.29
CA TYR A 766 3.68 -3.08 20.90
C TYR A 766 2.16 -3.12 20.77
N ILE A 767 1.60 -2.04 20.20
CA ILE A 767 0.16 -1.89 19.97
C ILE A 767 -0.07 -1.42 18.55
N ILE A 768 -0.75 -2.25 17.74
CA ILE A 768 -1.17 -1.87 16.39
C ILE A 768 -2.46 -1.06 16.50
N ASN A 769 -2.49 0.15 15.96
CA ASN A 769 -3.69 0.97 15.89
C ASN A 769 -4.66 0.38 14.86
N SER A 770 -5.67 -0.33 15.35
CA SER A 770 -6.72 -0.98 14.56
C SER A 770 -8.13 -0.69 15.05
N SER A 771 -8.26 -0.03 16.21
CA SER A 771 -9.56 0.32 16.80
C SER A 771 -9.50 1.71 17.43
N LYS A 772 -10.67 2.31 17.65
CA LYS A 772 -10.78 3.64 18.25
C LYS A 772 -10.18 3.69 19.66
N GLU A 773 -10.34 2.64 20.43
CA GLU A 773 -9.82 2.52 21.80
C GLU A 773 -8.29 2.66 21.82
N HIS A 774 -7.60 2.20 20.78
CA HIS A 774 -6.15 2.39 20.66
C HIS A 774 -5.75 3.86 20.43
N TYR A 775 -6.57 4.61 19.69
CA TYR A 775 -6.34 6.05 19.49
C TYR A 775 -6.74 6.87 20.72
N ASP A 776 -7.83 6.51 21.41
CA ASP A 776 -8.25 7.13 22.65
C ASP A 776 -7.26 6.88 23.79
N LEU A 777 -6.54 5.73 23.80
CA LEU A 777 -5.51 5.42 24.79
C LEU A 777 -4.41 6.50 24.80
N GLY A 778 -3.94 6.92 23.63
CA GLY A 778 -2.91 7.97 23.53
C GLY A 778 -2.03 7.83 22.28
N LYS A 779 -0.89 8.50 22.31
CA LYS A 779 0.04 8.63 21.16
C LYS A 779 1.06 7.50 21.10
N GLN A 780 1.46 7.14 19.90
CA GLN A 780 2.60 6.23 19.68
C GLN A 780 3.92 6.93 20.05
N TYR A 781 4.93 6.12 20.33
CA TYR A 781 6.28 6.55 20.73
C TYR A 781 6.28 7.49 21.94
N GLN A 782 5.32 7.28 22.88
CA GLN A 782 5.21 8.01 24.14
C GLN A 782 5.22 7.02 25.32
N PRO A 783 5.58 7.48 26.54
CA PRO A 783 5.56 6.65 27.72
C PRO A 783 4.22 5.98 27.99
N ILE A 784 4.27 4.71 28.42
CA ILE A 784 3.11 3.87 28.72
C ILE A 784 3.37 3.02 29.96
N ARG A 785 2.32 2.58 30.65
CA ARG A 785 2.41 1.69 31.81
C ARG A 785 1.50 0.49 31.61
N ILE A 786 1.93 -0.66 32.13
CA ILE A 786 1.14 -1.88 32.17
C ILE A 786 0.93 -2.24 33.64
N GLU A 787 -0.27 -2.70 33.97
CA GLU A 787 -0.63 -3.13 35.33
C GLU A 787 -1.38 -4.47 35.26
N ASN A 788 -1.30 -5.23 36.32
CA ASN A 788 -2.10 -6.45 36.47
C ASN A 788 -3.60 -6.11 36.62
N VAL A 789 -4.47 -6.97 36.13
CA VAL A 789 -5.93 -6.86 36.27
C VAL A 789 -6.36 -7.31 37.65
#